data_f2d2add2410aa33b4dd8000fe2ac6653
#
_entry.id   f2d2add2410aa33b4dd8000fe2ac6653
#
_cell.length_a   1.000
_cell.length_b   1.000
_cell.length_c   1.000
_cell.angle_alpha   90.00
_cell.angle_beta   90.00
_cell.angle_gamma   90.00
#
_symmetry.space_group_name_H-M   'P 1'
#
loop_
_entity.id
_entity.type
_entity.pdbx_description
1 polymer ?
#
loop_
_entity_poly.entity_id
_entity_poly.type
_entity_poly.pdbx_seq_one_letter_code
_entity_poly.pdbx_strand_id
1 'polypeptide(L)'
;LAEIVSVIKKNGESIYNDNFAIALNDDGQYDFRISGTSLNRFRADVFGATSYDKLEYKKTFGFDESKATADQIMQYLMSDERECFDISDKYDKETAYEITAIRYAIKGNRYSKYKTTTIAKNVSDVTVAYMNEHSDTLTGISIEEDSVRKYNYAEYISSLIGYTGKISTEEYDELSKDDDSYTPNDTIGKSGLEQYYEKYLRGINGEKEIYVNSVGKITEVISSTDPTAGNDLYLSIDINLQEAAYKLLEQEIAGVVYSKIKSGEIPVNDVFFALVNNNIIDISKFGDDDAGDTEKAVNSVFESNQANVISQISGQLNSDSALSLENMPEDTLDYFTYIFTMLRNDEVLVSADIDKSDSVYQDWKNNKLSPREYLKYCISQQWIDITKLDVDEQYADSSEIFTALCNYIETELQGDKEFSKLVYKYLIQNGSISGQQLCIIMFEQGTVDYDDEVVNGLKSGSLTAYSFLLDKIDKIEITPAQLALDPCTGSTVITDITTGEIKAMVSYPGYDNNKLANGVDAEYYAALQEDNSNPLYNYATQEKTAPGSTFKMVTSTAGLAENVITTGTTINCTGVFRDVSNEPKCWIYPGSHGAETVSDAIRDSCNVFFYTTGFNLAAKDTGTYDDANGIAYIQKYASIYGLNQKTGIEIEENTPEIATEFPVMAAIGQSDNNFTTVSLSRYVTAVASGKLYNYQLMSKIVDINGNVIESYEPEYTDISDTLNAGQWDAIHSGMRMVVENLDSFEGFEIPVAGKTGTAQQI
;
A
#
# COMPACT_ATOMS: atom_id res chain seq x y z
N LEU A 1 29.32 -30.93 -1.21
CA LEU A 1 28.04 -30.26 -0.96
C LEU A 1 27.17 -31.08 0.00
N ALA A 2 26.94 -32.37 -0.19
CA ALA A 2 26.08 -33.17 0.69
C ALA A 2 26.49 -33.12 2.18
N GLU A 3 27.77 -33.09 2.49
CA GLU A 3 28.27 -32.91 3.86
C GLU A 3 27.91 -31.56 4.43
N ILE A 4 28.05 -30.48 3.62
CA ILE A 4 27.70 -29.12 4.00
C ILE A 4 26.21 -29.01 4.27
N VAL A 5 25.37 -29.46 3.35
CA VAL A 5 23.91 -29.52 3.50
C VAL A 5 23.55 -30.27 4.80
N SER A 6 24.16 -31.42 5.04
CA SER A 6 23.91 -32.22 6.25
C SER A 6 24.28 -31.50 7.55
N VAL A 7 25.40 -30.76 7.58
CA VAL A 7 25.81 -29.99 8.77
C VAL A 7 24.89 -28.82 9.04
N ILE A 8 24.58 -28.04 8.01
CA ILE A 8 23.68 -26.90 8.10
C ILE A 8 22.31 -27.35 8.65
N LYS A 9 21.71 -28.37 8.06
CA LYS A 9 20.40 -28.90 8.49
C LYS A 9 20.44 -29.51 9.90
N LYS A 10 21.50 -30.24 10.24
CA LYS A 10 21.67 -30.81 11.58
C LYS A 10 21.70 -29.74 12.68
N ASN A 11 22.19 -28.55 12.37
CA ASN A 11 22.26 -27.43 13.30
C ASN A 11 20.96 -26.57 13.28
N GLY A 12 19.92 -27.00 12.53
CA GLY A 12 18.65 -26.30 12.46
C GLY A 12 18.66 -25.07 11.55
N GLU A 13 19.62 -25.00 10.63
CA GLU A 13 19.84 -23.90 9.71
C GLU A 13 19.35 -24.26 8.29
N SER A 14 19.11 -23.26 7.46
CA SER A 14 18.56 -23.42 6.11
C SER A 14 19.62 -23.16 5.02
N ILE A 15 19.52 -23.85 3.92
CA ILE A 15 20.26 -23.56 2.70
C ILE A 15 19.61 -22.33 2.02
N TYR A 16 20.44 -21.38 1.61
CA TYR A 16 20.00 -20.23 0.86
C TYR A 16 19.71 -20.59 -0.60
N ASN A 17 18.44 -20.67 -0.95
CA ASN A 17 17.97 -21.09 -2.27
C ASN A 17 16.88 -20.15 -2.87
N ASP A 18 16.77 -18.92 -2.35
CA ASP A 18 15.74 -17.95 -2.75
C ASP A 18 15.77 -17.60 -4.24
N ASN A 19 16.95 -17.70 -4.88
CA ASN A 19 17.11 -17.47 -6.31
C ASN A 19 16.78 -18.69 -7.19
N PHE A 20 16.38 -19.82 -6.60
CA PHE A 20 15.99 -21.00 -7.34
C PHE A 20 14.48 -21.02 -7.53
N ALA A 21 14.02 -20.96 -8.77
CA ALA A 21 12.62 -20.78 -9.13
C ALA A 21 11.70 -21.98 -8.82
N ILE A 22 12.24 -23.04 -8.23
CA ILE A 22 11.48 -24.22 -7.79
C ILE A 22 11.62 -24.34 -6.28
N ALA A 23 10.50 -24.55 -5.58
CA ALA A 23 10.43 -24.93 -4.17
C ALA A 23 10.20 -26.45 -4.01
N LEU A 24 10.57 -26.96 -2.87
CA LEU A 24 10.11 -28.26 -2.38
C LEU A 24 9.14 -27.94 -1.23
N ASN A 25 7.85 -28.25 -1.41
CA ASN A 25 6.82 -27.98 -0.40
C ASN A 25 6.83 -29.04 0.73
N ASP A 26 6.05 -28.83 1.77
CA ASP A 26 5.96 -29.71 2.95
C ASP A 26 5.44 -31.09 2.61
N ASP A 27 4.64 -31.24 1.55
CA ASP A 27 4.16 -32.53 1.01
C ASP A 27 5.23 -33.25 0.19
N GLY A 28 6.40 -32.64 0.04
CA GLY A 28 7.50 -33.16 -0.74
C GLY A 28 7.28 -33.09 -2.25
N GLN A 29 6.45 -32.18 -2.75
CA GLN A 29 6.27 -31.93 -4.17
C GLN A 29 7.11 -30.73 -4.61
N TYR A 30 7.44 -30.66 -5.91
CA TYR A 30 8.15 -29.53 -6.48
C TYR A 30 7.16 -28.56 -7.11
N ASP A 31 7.22 -27.28 -6.69
CA ASP A 31 6.36 -26.22 -7.19
C ASP A 31 7.16 -25.04 -7.70
N PHE A 32 6.62 -24.29 -8.65
CA PHE A 32 7.23 -23.07 -9.10
C PHE A 32 6.96 -21.90 -8.14
N ARG A 33 8.02 -21.16 -7.77
CA ARG A 33 7.93 -19.90 -7.02
C ARG A 33 7.61 -18.70 -7.92
N ILE A 34 7.57 -18.89 -9.23
CA ILE A 34 7.41 -17.83 -10.24
C ILE A 34 6.41 -18.27 -11.30
N SER A 35 5.78 -17.30 -11.98
CA SER A 35 4.80 -17.54 -13.04
C SER A 35 5.03 -16.65 -14.27
N GLY A 36 4.20 -16.78 -15.28
CA GLY A 36 4.17 -15.91 -16.45
C GLY A 36 5.51 -15.81 -17.19
N THR A 37 5.91 -14.60 -17.55
CA THR A 37 7.16 -14.33 -18.30
C THR A 37 8.42 -14.74 -17.54
N SER A 38 8.42 -14.63 -16.22
CA SER A 38 9.56 -15.05 -15.38
C SER A 38 9.76 -16.56 -15.44
N LEU A 39 8.69 -17.36 -15.40
CA LEU A 39 8.74 -18.81 -15.59
C LEU A 39 9.25 -19.20 -16.98
N ASN A 40 8.82 -18.47 -17.99
CA ASN A 40 9.28 -18.71 -19.37
C ASN A 40 10.78 -18.42 -19.53
N ARG A 41 11.30 -17.36 -18.89
CA ARG A 41 12.74 -17.06 -18.85
C ARG A 41 13.52 -18.12 -18.08
N PHE A 42 13.01 -18.59 -16.94
CA PHE A 42 13.64 -19.65 -16.18
C PHE A 42 13.73 -20.96 -16.98
N ARG A 43 12.64 -21.36 -17.67
CA ARG A 43 12.67 -22.53 -18.57
C ARG A 43 13.75 -22.37 -19.67
N ALA A 44 13.81 -21.20 -20.30
CA ALA A 44 14.83 -20.93 -21.31
C ALA A 44 16.27 -21.06 -20.75
N ASP A 45 16.53 -20.53 -19.54
CA ASP A 45 17.83 -20.62 -18.88
C ASP A 45 18.20 -22.08 -18.53
N VAL A 46 17.27 -22.82 -17.94
CA VAL A 46 17.46 -24.24 -17.57
C VAL A 46 17.87 -25.08 -18.78
N PHE A 47 17.18 -24.93 -19.89
CA PHE A 47 17.41 -25.72 -21.11
C PHE A 47 18.46 -25.10 -22.04
N GLY A 48 19.05 -23.96 -21.66
CA GLY A 48 20.11 -23.30 -22.42
C GLY A 48 19.64 -22.67 -23.73
N ALA A 49 18.34 -22.32 -23.82
CA ALA A 49 17.78 -21.59 -24.94
C ALA A 49 18.07 -20.09 -24.82
N THR A 50 18.30 -19.41 -25.93
CA THR A 50 18.53 -17.94 -25.94
C THR A 50 17.26 -17.11 -25.75
N SER A 51 16.10 -17.73 -25.92
CA SER A 51 14.76 -17.16 -25.70
C SER A 51 13.73 -18.28 -25.56
N TYR A 52 12.57 -17.99 -24.97
CA TYR A 52 11.50 -18.96 -24.70
C TYR A 52 10.94 -19.60 -26.00
N ASP A 53 10.77 -18.83 -27.04
CA ASP A 53 10.28 -19.28 -28.37
C ASP A 53 11.20 -20.29 -29.10
N LYS A 54 12.39 -20.53 -28.54
CA LYS A 54 13.36 -21.53 -29.06
C LYS A 54 13.39 -22.83 -28.27
N LEU A 55 12.51 -22.99 -27.30
CA LEU A 55 12.35 -24.23 -26.56
C LEU A 55 11.69 -25.31 -27.44
N GLU A 56 12.18 -26.53 -27.33
CA GLU A 56 11.78 -27.66 -28.17
C GLU A 56 11.31 -28.86 -27.37
N TYR A 57 10.65 -29.80 -28.05
CA TYR A 57 10.28 -31.08 -27.45
C TYR A 57 11.53 -31.93 -27.19
N LYS A 58 11.79 -32.27 -25.92
CA LYS A 58 12.96 -33.04 -25.49
C LYS A 58 12.67 -34.55 -25.54
N LYS A 59 13.06 -35.20 -26.61
CA LYS A 59 12.80 -36.65 -26.85
C LYS A 59 13.35 -37.56 -25.76
N THR A 60 14.51 -37.25 -25.19
CA THR A 60 15.17 -38.02 -24.14
C THR A 60 14.32 -38.09 -22.87
N PHE A 61 13.64 -36.99 -22.51
CA PHE A 61 12.82 -36.90 -21.30
C PHE A 61 11.32 -37.02 -21.57
N GLY A 62 10.89 -36.97 -22.82
CA GLY A 62 9.49 -37.22 -23.20
C GLY A 62 8.54 -36.03 -22.92
N PHE A 63 9.05 -34.80 -22.73
CA PHE A 63 8.26 -33.61 -22.51
C PHE A 63 8.70 -32.43 -23.37
N ASP A 64 7.79 -31.45 -23.48
CA ASP A 64 8.01 -30.17 -24.12
C ASP A 64 8.68 -29.20 -23.13
N GLU A 65 9.84 -28.65 -23.49
CA GLU A 65 10.62 -27.73 -22.64
C GLU A 65 9.83 -26.47 -22.28
N SER A 66 8.97 -25.98 -23.20
CA SER A 66 8.14 -24.79 -22.98
C SER A 66 7.02 -25.00 -21.96
N LYS A 67 6.60 -26.26 -21.75
CA LYS A 67 5.53 -26.67 -20.84
C LYS A 67 6.01 -27.52 -19.68
N ALA A 68 7.35 -27.61 -19.50
CA ALA A 68 7.94 -28.45 -18.47
C ALA A 68 7.44 -28.09 -17.07
N THR A 69 6.96 -29.09 -16.32
CA THR A 69 6.57 -28.96 -14.91
C THR A 69 7.80 -28.82 -14.01
N ALA A 70 7.62 -28.42 -12.75
CA ALA A 70 8.70 -28.34 -11.77
C ALA A 70 9.38 -29.69 -11.58
N ASP A 71 8.64 -30.80 -11.48
CA ASP A 71 9.20 -32.15 -11.40
C ASP A 71 10.03 -32.52 -12.63
N GLN A 72 9.55 -32.18 -13.82
CA GLN A 72 10.28 -32.48 -15.07
C GLN A 72 11.59 -31.70 -15.16
N ILE A 73 11.59 -30.43 -14.72
CA ILE A 73 12.80 -29.62 -14.65
C ILE A 73 13.77 -30.18 -13.61
N MET A 74 13.30 -30.55 -12.42
CA MET A 74 14.14 -31.16 -11.40
C MET A 74 14.74 -32.47 -11.88
N GLN A 75 13.95 -33.37 -12.50
CA GLN A 75 14.44 -34.60 -13.10
C GLN A 75 15.52 -34.32 -14.15
N TYR A 76 15.34 -33.31 -14.99
CA TYR A 76 16.35 -32.91 -15.97
C TYR A 76 17.64 -32.41 -15.32
N LEU A 77 17.53 -31.43 -14.37
CA LEU A 77 18.70 -30.86 -13.71
C LEU A 77 19.50 -31.91 -12.89
N MET A 78 18.83 -32.88 -12.32
CA MET A 78 19.48 -33.96 -11.54
C MET A 78 20.12 -35.04 -12.39
N SER A 79 19.82 -35.12 -13.69
CA SER A 79 20.29 -36.16 -14.59
C SER A 79 21.81 -36.08 -14.89
N ASP A 80 22.35 -37.09 -15.57
CA ASP A 80 23.72 -37.20 -16.05
C ASP A 80 23.92 -36.54 -17.46
N GLU A 81 22.90 -35.85 -17.97
CA GLU A 81 22.98 -35.15 -19.23
C GLU A 81 24.04 -34.03 -19.20
N ARG A 82 24.54 -33.69 -20.37
CA ARG A 82 25.54 -32.62 -20.50
C ARG A 82 24.98 -31.27 -19.95
N GLU A 83 25.73 -30.65 -19.07
CA GLU A 83 25.40 -29.42 -18.36
C GLU A 83 24.36 -29.57 -17.24
N CYS A 84 23.89 -30.77 -16.93
CA CYS A 84 23.13 -31.12 -15.76
C CYS A 84 24.04 -31.49 -14.57
N PHE A 85 23.46 -31.88 -13.44
CA PHE A 85 24.23 -31.92 -12.19
C PHE A 85 24.63 -33.31 -11.72
N ASP A 86 24.18 -34.37 -12.36
CA ASP A 86 24.49 -35.76 -12.01
C ASP A 86 24.33 -36.03 -10.50
N ILE A 87 23.11 -35.82 -10.00
CA ILE A 87 22.79 -36.02 -8.59
C ILE A 87 22.53 -37.50 -8.32
N SER A 88 23.27 -38.04 -7.36
CA SER A 88 23.17 -39.47 -7.03
C SER A 88 21.82 -39.84 -6.37
N ASP A 89 21.20 -40.92 -6.83
CA ASP A 89 19.93 -41.46 -6.28
C ASP A 89 20.04 -41.93 -4.82
N LYS A 90 21.24 -41.96 -4.23
CA LYS A 90 21.44 -42.30 -2.81
C LYS A 90 20.98 -41.22 -1.85
N TYR A 91 20.78 -39.99 -2.31
CA TYR A 91 20.32 -38.88 -1.49
C TYR A 91 18.79 -38.91 -1.36
N ASP A 92 18.28 -38.56 -0.18
CA ASP A 92 16.85 -38.26 -0.03
C ASP A 92 16.43 -37.09 -0.89
N LYS A 93 15.11 -36.93 -1.11
CA LYS A 93 14.55 -35.95 -2.02
C LYS A 93 14.96 -34.53 -1.65
N GLU A 94 14.95 -34.21 -0.36
CA GLU A 94 15.28 -32.88 0.17
C GLU A 94 16.76 -32.56 -0.03
N THR A 95 17.67 -33.48 0.34
CA THR A 95 19.11 -33.30 0.12
C THR A 95 19.45 -33.17 -1.37
N ALA A 96 18.78 -33.94 -2.23
CA ALA A 96 18.96 -33.87 -3.67
C ALA A 96 18.49 -32.52 -4.22
N TYR A 97 17.37 -32.00 -3.73
CA TYR A 97 16.86 -30.67 -4.05
C TYR A 97 17.86 -29.58 -3.66
N GLU A 98 18.34 -29.56 -2.42
CA GLU A 98 19.28 -28.55 -1.92
C GLU A 98 20.60 -28.55 -2.72
N ILE A 99 21.15 -29.70 -3.00
CA ILE A 99 22.35 -29.83 -3.83
C ILE A 99 22.10 -29.30 -5.25
N THR A 100 20.91 -29.56 -5.81
CA THR A 100 20.52 -29.08 -7.13
C THR A 100 20.42 -27.56 -7.15
N ALA A 101 19.78 -26.95 -6.17
CA ALA A 101 19.66 -25.50 -6.03
C ALA A 101 21.04 -24.82 -5.91
N ILE A 102 21.93 -25.34 -5.06
CA ILE A 102 23.30 -24.84 -4.92
C ILE A 102 24.06 -24.93 -6.26
N ARG A 103 24.00 -26.09 -6.93
CA ARG A 103 24.68 -26.25 -8.23
C ARG A 103 24.14 -25.34 -9.32
N TYR A 104 22.82 -25.08 -9.30
CA TYR A 104 22.18 -24.14 -10.19
C TYR A 104 22.69 -22.71 -9.95
N ALA A 105 22.77 -22.27 -8.70
CA ALA A 105 23.33 -20.98 -8.32
C ALA A 105 24.81 -20.83 -8.75
N ILE A 106 25.63 -21.87 -8.53
CA ILE A 106 27.04 -21.91 -9.00
C ILE A 106 27.11 -21.83 -10.53
N LYS A 107 26.19 -22.53 -11.23
CA LYS A 107 26.15 -22.50 -12.71
C LYS A 107 25.87 -21.07 -13.23
N GLY A 108 25.05 -20.29 -12.53
CA GLY A 108 24.79 -18.88 -12.82
C GLY A 108 26.07 -18.03 -12.84
N ASN A 109 27.05 -18.36 -11.96
CA ASN A 109 28.35 -17.67 -11.89
C ASN A 109 29.44 -18.23 -12.82
N ARG A 110 29.11 -19.11 -13.78
CA ARG A 110 30.09 -19.83 -14.63
C ARG A 110 31.07 -18.94 -15.45
N TYR A 111 30.67 -17.72 -15.76
CA TYR A 111 31.51 -16.75 -16.48
C TYR A 111 32.39 -15.92 -15.53
N SER A 112 32.12 -15.94 -14.24
CA SER A 112 32.83 -15.24 -13.18
C SER A 112 33.26 -16.23 -12.09
N LYS A 113 34.11 -17.19 -12.43
CA LYS A 113 34.49 -18.33 -11.57
C LYS A 113 35.14 -17.94 -10.23
N TYR A 114 35.64 -16.71 -10.12
CA TYR A 114 36.20 -16.13 -8.90
C TYR A 114 35.12 -15.58 -7.96
N LYS A 115 33.88 -15.43 -8.45
CA LYS A 115 32.77 -14.90 -7.63
C LYS A 115 32.24 -16.01 -6.71
N THR A 116 32.12 -15.70 -5.44
CA THR A 116 31.52 -16.60 -4.45
C THR A 116 30.02 -16.77 -4.67
N THR A 117 29.50 -17.94 -4.32
CA THR A 117 28.05 -18.22 -4.30
C THR A 117 27.65 -18.45 -2.86
N THR A 118 26.76 -17.63 -2.34
CA THR A 118 26.20 -17.78 -0.98
C THR A 118 25.34 -19.03 -0.94
N ILE A 119 25.61 -19.94 0.00
CA ILE A 119 24.87 -21.20 0.17
C ILE A 119 24.11 -21.28 1.49
N ALA A 120 24.45 -20.46 2.46
CA ALA A 120 23.72 -20.29 3.71
C ALA A 120 23.99 -18.90 4.29
N LYS A 121 23.06 -18.37 5.05
CA LYS A 121 23.14 -17.09 5.76
C LYS A 121 22.83 -17.31 7.23
N ASN A 122 23.31 -16.41 8.10
CA ASN A 122 23.05 -16.42 9.55
C ASN A 122 23.37 -17.76 10.21
N VAL A 123 24.44 -18.42 9.76
CA VAL A 123 24.87 -19.70 10.32
C VAL A 123 25.44 -19.51 11.74
N SER A 124 25.19 -20.49 12.61
CA SER A 124 25.64 -20.46 14.00
C SER A 124 27.14 -20.61 14.14
N ASP A 125 27.68 -20.19 15.29
CA ASP A 125 29.09 -20.40 15.65
C ASP A 125 29.51 -21.88 15.56
N VAL A 126 28.58 -22.81 15.80
CA VAL A 126 28.82 -24.26 15.69
C VAL A 126 29.08 -24.65 14.23
N THR A 127 28.29 -24.14 13.30
CA THR A 127 28.50 -24.35 11.86
C THR A 127 29.79 -23.70 11.39
N VAL A 128 30.04 -22.46 11.82
CA VAL A 128 31.29 -21.74 11.53
C VAL A 128 32.51 -22.53 12.02
N ALA A 129 32.49 -23.00 13.25
CA ALA A 129 33.58 -23.79 13.83
C ALA A 129 33.81 -25.10 13.06
N TYR A 130 32.72 -25.81 12.70
CA TYR A 130 32.82 -27.03 11.92
C TYR A 130 33.44 -26.79 10.53
N MET A 131 32.99 -25.76 9.81
CA MET A 131 33.51 -25.44 8.47
C MET A 131 34.99 -25.03 8.52
N ASN A 132 35.41 -24.29 9.53
CA ASN A 132 36.80 -23.90 9.73
C ASN A 132 37.70 -25.09 10.10
N GLU A 133 37.22 -26.01 10.97
CA GLU A 133 37.96 -27.20 11.35
C GLU A 133 38.16 -28.17 10.18
N HIS A 134 37.19 -28.24 9.26
CA HIS A 134 37.23 -29.14 8.10
C HIS A 134 37.65 -28.45 6.80
N SER A 135 38.22 -27.25 6.88
CA SER A 135 38.62 -26.44 5.69
C SER A 135 39.58 -27.15 4.75
N ASP A 136 40.38 -28.11 5.27
CA ASP A 136 41.30 -28.94 4.47
C ASP A 136 40.55 -29.95 3.57
N THR A 137 39.38 -30.42 4.00
CA THR A 137 38.56 -31.39 3.29
C THR A 137 37.41 -30.74 2.51
N LEU A 138 36.85 -29.64 3.05
CA LEU A 138 35.78 -28.84 2.45
C LEU A 138 36.39 -27.70 1.59
N THR A 139 37.15 -28.07 0.59
CA THR A 139 37.85 -27.11 -0.28
C THR A 139 36.90 -26.25 -1.08
N GLY A 140 37.17 -24.93 -1.15
CA GLY A 140 36.36 -23.97 -1.91
C GLY A 140 35.19 -23.39 -1.16
N ILE A 141 35.18 -23.52 0.18
CA ILE A 141 34.23 -22.84 1.07
C ILE A 141 34.96 -21.71 1.76
N SER A 142 34.32 -20.59 1.90
CA SER A 142 34.73 -19.48 2.77
C SER A 142 33.56 -19.08 3.66
N ILE A 143 33.89 -18.55 4.83
CA ILE A 143 32.95 -17.90 5.75
C ILE A 143 33.30 -16.42 5.73
N GLU A 144 32.30 -15.61 5.57
CA GLU A 144 32.43 -14.15 5.55
C GLU A 144 31.43 -13.56 6.54
N GLU A 145 31.86 -12.51 7.26
CA GLU A 145 30.98 -11.71 8.07
C GLU A 145 30.23 -10.74 7.14
N ASP A 146 28.93 -10.65 7.31
CA ASP A 146 28.06 -9.75 6.55
C ASP A 146 27.15 -9.01 7.53
N SER A 147 26.61 -7.88 7.11
CA SER A 147 25.65 -7.09 7.87
C SER A 147 24.28 -7.19 7.23
N VAL A 148 23.26 -7.32 8.08
CA VAL A 148 21.87 -7.32 7.64
C VAL A 148 21.13 -6.13 8.25
N ARG A 149 20.28 -5.51 7.48
CA ARG A 149 19.39 -4.45 7.97
C ARG A 149 18.27 -5.10 8.79
N LYS A 150 18.08 -4.65 10.04
CA LYS A 150 16.99 -5.07 10.90
C LYS A 150 16.26 -3.84 11.42
N TYR A 151 14.95 -3.80 11.18
CA TYR A 151 14.06 -2.74 11.62
C TYR A 151 13.37 -3.15 12.92
N ASN A 152 13.74 -2.52 14.01
CA ASN A 152 12.97 -2.61 15.24
C ASN A 152 11.76 -1.69 15.12
N TYR A 153 10.62 -2.07 15.71
CA TYR A 153 9.37 -1.32 15.61
C TYR A 153 8.84 -1.15 14.18
N ALA A 154 9.13 -2.11 13.30
CA ALA A 154 8.85 -2.05 11.86
C ALA A 154 7.46 -1.49 11.53
N GLU A 155 6.42 -2.07 12.12
CA GLU A 155 5.01 -1.69 11.91
C GLU A 155 4.73 -0.20 12.19
N TYR A 156 5.40 0.36 13.21
CA TYR A 156 5.11 1.74 13.64
C TYR A 156 5.87 2.81 12.88
N ILE A 157 6.98 2.44 12.21
CA ILE A 157 7.89 3.41 11.57
C ILE A 157 8.19 3.11 10.10
N SER A 158 7.62 2.05 9.53
CA SER A 158 7.92 1.62 8.15
C SER A 158 7.77 2.73 7.12
N SER A 159 6.68 3.49 7.20
CA SER A 159 6.39 4.60 6.28
C SER A 159 7.38 5.77 6.37
N LEU A 160 8.12 5.88 7.48
CA LEU A 160 9.16 6.91 7.68
C LEU A 160 10.54 6.40 7.24
N ILE A 161 10.94 5.26 7.81
CA ILE A 161 12.28 4.69 7.58
C ILE A 161 12.39 4.14 6.15
N GLY A 162 11.34 3.49 5.65
CA GLY A 162 11.42 2.76 4.39
C GLY A 162 12.15 1.44 4.54
N TYR A 163 12.83 0.98 3.50
CA TYR A 163 13.59 -0.26 3.50
C TYR A 163 14.75 -0.20 2.51
N THR A 164 15.70 -1.12 2.68
CA THR A 164 16.83 -1.31 1.75
C THR A 164 16.59 -2.49 0.83
N GLY A 165 17.12 -2.43 -0.39
CA GLY A 165 16.99 -3.50 -1.36
C GLY A 165 18.10 -3.46 -2.40
N LYS A 166 18.15 -4.47 -3.28
CA LYS A 166 19.13 -4.52 -4.37
C LYS A 166 18.94 -3.35 -5.33
N ILE A 167 20.06 -2.75 -5.75
CA ILE A 167 20.07 -1.70 -6.76
C ILE A 167 19.55 -2.25 -8.10
N SER A 168 18.61 -1.54 -8.73
CA SER A 168 18.16 -1.84 -10.10
C SER A 168 19.15 -1.30 -11.13
N THR A 169 18.99 -1.70 -12.39
CA THR A 169 19.84 -1.19 -13.47
C THR A 169 19.65 0.32 -13.64
N GLU A 170 18.44 0.80 -13.55
CA GLU A 170 18.07 2.22 -13.68
C GLU A 170 18.66 3.05 -12.55
N GLU A 171 18.55 2.59 -11.30
CA GLU A 171 19.13 3.26 -10.13
C GLU A 171 20.66 3.26 -10.19
N TYR A 172 21.26 2.16 -10.62
CA TYR A 172 22.71 2.09 -10.83
C TYR A 172 23.19 3.08 -11.90
N ASP A 173 22.50 3.15 -13.03
CA ASP A 173 22.82 4.07 -14.12
C ASP A 173 22.66 5.54 -13.69
N GLU A 174 21.81 5.83 -12.70
CA GLU A 174 21.63 7.17 -12.17
C GLU A 174 22.68 7.50 -11.09
N LEU A 175 22.81 6.67 -10.06
CA LEU A 175 23.69 6.91 -8.91
C LEU A 175 25.17 6.86 -9.31
N SER A 176 25.55 5.98 -10.22
CA SER A 176 26.94 5.86 -10.70
C SER A 176 27.43 7.05 -11.53
N LYS A 177 26.52 7.98 -11.94
CA LYS A 177 26.95 9.24 -12.59
C LYS A 177 27.61 10.21 -11.62
N ASP A 178 27.16 10.19 -10.37
CA ASP A 178 27.64 11.13 -9.34
C ASP A 178 28.68 10.47 -8.42
N ASP A 179 28.63 9.15 -8.25
CA ASP A 179 29.54 8.37 -7.42
C ASP A 179 29.87 7.02 -8.06
N ASP A 180 31.06 6.87 -8.59
CA ASP A 180 31.59 5.68 -9.26
C ASP A 180 31.89 4.50 -8.34
N SER A 181 31.71 4.67 -7.03
CA SER A 181 31.84 3.61 -6.03
C SER A 181 30.64 2.66 -5.97
N TYR A 182 29.50 3.00 -6.61
CA TYR A 182 28.36 2.09 -6.71
C TYR A 182 28.67 0.92 -7.65
N THR A 183 28.15 -0.24 -7.28
CA THR A 183 28.24 -1.46 -8.09
C THR A 183 26.86 -2.05 -8.37
N PRO A 184 26.66 -2.83 -9.45
CA PRO A 184 25.39 -3.47 -9.78
C PRO A 184 24.88 -4.50 -8.74
N ASN A 185 25.65 -4.77 -7.69
CA ASN A 185 25.28 -5.73 -6.64
C ASN A 185 25.01 -5.06 -5.30
N ASP A 186 25.12 -3.75 -5.22
CA ASP A 186 24.94 -3.01 -3.96
C ASP A 186 23.51 -3.12 -3.46
N THR A 187 23.38 -2.93 -2.16
CA THR A 187 22.09 -2.74 -1.47
C THR A 187 21.98 -1.26 -1.17
N ILE A 188 20.87 -0.65 -1.53
CA ILE A 188 20.60 0.78 -1.37
C ILE A 188 19.28 1.01 -0.66
N GLY A 189 19.05 2.20 -0.13
CA GLY A 189 17.75 2.64 0.33
C GLY A 189 16.74 2.75 -0.81
N LYS A 190 15.57 2.12 -0.67
CA LYS A 190 14.52 2.05 -1.72
C LYS A 190 13.40 3.05 -1.48
N SER A 191 13.17 3.45 -0.26
CA SER A 191 12.14 4.42 0.12
C SER A 191 12.48 5.09 1.45
N GLY A 192 11.72 6.12 1.80
CA GLY A 192 11.81 6.79 3.10
C GLY A 192 13.18 7.39 3.40
N LEU A 193 13.54 7.41 4.67
CA LEU A 193 14.82 7.96 5.13
C LEU A 193 16.03 7.11 4.70
N GLU A 194 15.86 5.79 4.51
CA GLU A 194 16.90 4.93 3.95
C GLU A 194 17.32 5.42 2.55
N GLN A 195 16.35 5.81 1.72
CA GLN A 195 16.62 6.35 0.38
C GLN A 195 17.18 7.77 0.44
N TYR A 196 16.58 8.65 1.23
CA TYR A 196 17.00 10.05 1.28
C TYR A 196 18.41 10.23 1.81
N TYR A 197 18.78 9.47 2.86
CA TYR A 197 20.08 9.51 3.50
C TYR A 197 21.05 8.41 3.03
N GLU A 198 20.76 7.75 1.90
CA GLU A 198 21.57 6.66 1.33
C GLU A 198 23.06 6.95 1.35
N LYS A 199 23.50 8.12 0.86
CA LYS A 199 24.92 8.48 0.80
C LYS A 199 25.62 8.57 2.17
N TYR A 200 24.85 8.75 3.26
CA TYR A 200 25.38 8.78 4.62
C TYR A 200 25.34 7.39 5.28
N LEU A 201 24.33 6.59 4.93
CA LEU A 201 24.04 5.33 5.60
C LEU A 201 24.75 4.13 4.98
N ARG A 202 25.11 4.17 3.68
CA ARG A 202 25.63 3.00 2.94
C ARG A 202 27.01 2.54 3.35
N GLY A 203 27.85 3.38 3.95
CA GLY A 203 29.24 3.07 4.23
C GLY A 203 30.13 2.99 2.98
N ILE A 204 31.28 2.35 3.12
CA ILE A 204 32.28 2.16 2.04
C ILE A 204 32.58 0.67 1.95
N ASN A 205 32.44 0.11 0.74
CA ASN A 205 32.76 -1.28 0.46
C ASN A 205 34.25 -1.58 0.68
N GLY A 206 34.56 -2.74 1.26
CA GLY A 206 35.92 -3.25 1.32
C GLY A 206 36.35 -3.78 -0.04
N GLU A 207 37.67 -3.88 -0.26
CA GLU A 207 38.27 -4.37 -1.50
C GLU A 207 39.37 -5.39 -1.22
N LYS A 208 39.36 -6.51 -1.97
CA LYS A 208 40.44 -7.51 -1.96
C LYS A 208 41.00 -7.69 -3.38
N GLU A 209 42.29 -7.47 -3.53
CA GLU A 209 43.02 -7.84 -4.73
C GLU A 209 43.64 -9.24 -4.55
N ILE A 210 43.28 -10.17 -5.44
CA ILE A 210 43.61 -11.60 -5.29
C ILE A 210 44.19 -12.18 -6.59
N TYR A 211 45.12 -13.13 -6.46
CA TYR A 211 45.46 -14.03 -7.55
C TYR A 211 44.57 -15.29 -7.48
N VAL A 212 44.04 -15.68 -8.63
CA VAL A 212 43.29 -16.94 -8.80
C VAL A 212 43.94 -17.84 -9.85
N ASN A 213 43.83 -19.14 -9.65
CA ASN A 213 44.28 -20.09 -10.69
C ASN A 213 43.19 -20.28 -11.79
N SER A 214 43.45 -21.13 -12.77
CA SER A 214 42.56 -21.40 -13.90
C SER A 214 41.21 -21.99 -13.54
N VAL A 215 41.04 -22.48 -12.30
CA VAL A 215 39.79 -23.03 -11.76
C VAL A 215 39.09 -22.07 -10.76
N GLY A 216 39.62 -20.86 -10.60
CA GLY A 216 39.04 -19.81 -9.74
C GLY A 216 39.44 -19.92 -8.26
N LYS A 217 40.38 -20.82 -7.90
CA LYS A 217 40.86 -20.91 -6.51
C LYS A 217 41.83 -19.76 -6.22
N ILE A 218 41.59 -19.01 -5.14
CA ILE A 218 42.49 -17.96 -4.62
C ILE A 218 43.82 -18.60 -4.26
N THR A 219 44.91 -18.10 -4.87
CA THR A 219 46.29 -18.55 -4.61
C THR A 219 47.04 -17.58 -3.73
N GLU A 220 46.71 -16.28 -3.78
CA GLU A 220 47.36 -15.23 -3.00
C GLU A 220 46.41 -14.04 -2.86
N VAL A 221 46.42 -13.38 -1.71
CA VAL A 221 45.80 -12.10 -1.46
C VAL A 221 46.88 -11.03 -1.50
N ILE A 222 46.82 -10.11 -2.48
CA ILE A 222 47.80 -9.05 -2.70
C ILE A 222 47.56 -7.91 -1.72
N SER A 223 46.31 -7.48 -1.62
CA SER A 223 45.85 -6.42 -0.74
C SER A 223 44.44 -6.70 -0.23
N SER A 224 44.12 -6.20 0.95
CA SER A 224 42.78 -6.25 1.53
C SER A 224 42.52 -4.97 2.30
N THR A 225 41.40 -4.29 1.96
CA THR A 225 40.86 -3.16 2.72
C THR A 225 39.52 -3.58 3.29
N ASP A 226 39.34 -3.44 4.60
CA ASP A 226 38.10 -3.80 5.26
C ASP A 226 36.99 -2.77 4.93
N PRO A 227 35.71 -3.20 4.87
CA PRO A 227 34.59 -2.29 4.71
C PRO A 227 34.48 -1.33 5.90
N THR A 228 33.97 -0.13 5.63
CA THR A 228 33.70 0.87 6.66
C THR A 228 32.20 1.08 6.77
N ALA A 229 31.66 0.99 8.00
CA ALA A 229 30.25 1.22 8.26
C ALA A 229 29.84 2.65 7.88
N GLY A 230 28.59 2.83 7.50
CA GLY A 230 27.99 4.14 7.30
C GLY A 230 27.83 4.92 8.59
N ASN A 231 27.33 6.14 8.47
CA ASN A 231 27.12 7.02 9.61
C ASN A 231 25.82 6.66 10.35
N ASP A 232 25.72 7.09 11.59
CA ASP A 232 24.51 6.98 12.41
C ASP A 232 23.60 8.19 12.15
N LEU A 233 22.35 7.94 11.77
CA LEU A 233 21.31 8.94 11.63
C LEU A 233 20.42 8.95 12.88
N TYR A 234 20.39 10.07 13.57
CA TYR A 234 19.50 10.30 14.73
C TYR A 234 18.28 11.10 14.28
N LEU A 235 17.10 10.64 14.65
CA LEU A 235 15.83 11.29 14.34
C LEU A 235 15.30 12.08 15.53
N SER A 236 14.41 13.04 15.23
CA SER A 236 13.65 13.80 16.24
C SER A 236 12.48 12.99 16.82
N ILE A 237 12.15 11.86 16.20
CA ILE A 237 11.04 10.97 16.59
C ILE A 237 11.30 10.36 17.98
N ASP A 238 10.31 10.47 18.86
CA ASP A 238 10.24 9.69 20.10
C ASP A 238 9.48 8.39 19.80
N ILE A 239 10.18 7.25 19.84
CA ILE A 239 9.62 5.97 19.46
C ILE A 239 8.45 5.52 20.35
N ASN A 240 8.48 5.88 21.65
CA ASN A 240 7.39 5.52 22.57
C ASN A 240 6.14 6.35 22.25
N LEU A 241 6.30 7.62 21.88
CA LEU A 241 5.21 8.47 21.45
C LEU A 241 4.65 8.02 20.09
N GLN A 242 5.55 7.61 19.17
CA GLN A 242 5.18 7.05 17.86
C GLN A 242 4.31 5.79 18.01
N GLU A 243 4.76 4.82 18.81
CA GLU A 243 4.04 3.59 19.11
C GLU A 243 2.68 3.88 19.79
N ALA A 244 2.66 4.76 20.80
CA ALA A 244 1.44 5.14 21.48
C ALA A 244 0.44 5.82 20.54
N ALA A 245 0.91 6.74 19.70
CA ALA A 245 0.07 7.44 18.73
C ALA A 245 -0.51 6.48 17.67
N TYR A 246 0.30 5.52 17.19
CA TYR A 246 -0.16 4.48 16.26
C TYR A 246 -1.28 3.64 16.86
N LYS A 247 -1.05 3.10 18.07
CA LYS A 247 -2.05 2.26 18.76
C LYS A 247 -3.34 3.02 19.09
N LEU A 248 -3.24 4.28 19.51
CA LEU A 248 -4.41 5.11 19.79
C LEU A 248 -5.19 5.42 18.50
N LEU A 249 -4.49 5.69 17.39
CA LEU A 249 -5.13 5.92 16.10
C LEU A 249 -5.86 4.67 15.61
N GLU A 250 -5.23 3.50 15.71
CA GLU A 250 -5.84 2.22 15.36
C GLU A 250 -7.09 1.93 16.21
N GLN A 251 -7.00 2.16 17.52
CA GLN A 251 -8.13 2.00 18.45
C GLN A 251 -9.30 2.92 18.10
N GLU A 252 -9.02 4.18 17.75
CA GLU A 252 -10.05 5.15 17.36
C GLU A 252 -10.72 4.72 16.05
N ILE A 253 -9.95 4.32 15.04
CA ILE A 253 -10.50 3.82 13.77
C ILE A 253 -11.36 2.55 14.02
N ALA A 254 -10.86 1.60 14.81
CA ALA A 254 -11.61 0.40 15.19
C ALA A 254 -12.93 0.74 15.90
N GLY A 255 -12.90 1.70 16.84
CA GLY A 255 -14.08 2.19 17.54
C GLY A 255 -15.12 2.82 16.62
N VAL A 256 -14.68 3.58 15.60
CA VAL A 256 -15.55 4.16 14.55
C VAL A 256 -16.19 3.05 13.72
N VAL A 257 -15.41 2.10 13.21
CA VAL A 257 -15.90 0.95 12.42
C VAL A 257 -16.89 0.13 13.24
N TYR A 258 -16.54 -0.21 14.49
CA TYR A 258 -17.41 -0.91 15.42
C TYR A 258 -18.77 -0.19 15.60
N SER A 259 -18.73 1.13 15.79
CA SER A 259 -19.93 1.95 15.98
C SER A 259 -20.79 2.00 14.72
N LYS A 260 -20.18 2.13 13.54
CA LYS A 260 -20.88 2.10 12.24
C LYS A 260 -21.54 0.74 11.97
N ILE A 261 -20.87 -0.36 12.28
CA ILE A 261 -21.47 -1.71 12.18
C ILE A 261 -22.65 -1.84 13.15
N LYS A 262 -22.47 -1.38 14.37
CA LYS A 262 -23.50 -1.48 15.42
C LYS A 262 -24.72 -0.61 15.14
N SER A 263 -24.56 0.55 14.53
CA SER A 263 -25.66 1.42 14.10
C SER A 263 -26.36 0.91 12.83
N GLY A 264 -25.73 0.00 12.07
CA GLY A 264 -26.20 -0.48 10.78
C GLY A 264 -25.86 0.46 9.61
N GLU A 265 -24.99 1.45 9.82
CA GLU A 265 -24.43 2.29 8.76
C GLU A 265 -23.53 1.45 7.83
N ILE A 266 -22.74 0.53 8.41
CA ILE A 266 -22.08 -0.53 7.69
C ILE A 266 -22.91 -1.81 7.82
N PRO A 267 -23.50 -2.35 6.74
CA PRO A 267 -24.25 -3.60 6.78
C PRO A 267 -23.35 -4.78 7.20
N VAL A 268 -23.87 -5.68 8.00
CA VAL A 268 -23.08 -6.83 8.46
C VAL A 268 -22.60 -7.75 7.32
N ASN A 269 -23.35 -7.82 6.22
CA ASN A 269 -22.94 -8.60 5.06
C ASN A 269 -21.71 -8.00 4.37
N ASP A 270 -21.51 -6.69 4.45
CA ASP A 270 -20.31 -6.04 3.93
C ASP A 270 -19.09 -6.39 4.78
N VAL A 271 -19.28 -6.54 6.11
CA VAL A 271 -18.22 -7.04 7.01
C VAL A 271 -17.88 -8.50 6.68
N PHE A 272 -18.87 -9.35 6.46
CA PHE A 272 -18.63 -10.73 6.03
C PHE A 272 -17.94 -10.82 4.68
N PHE A 273 -18.34 -9.95 3.74
CA PHE A 273 -17.66 -9.89 2.44
C PHE A 273 -16.22 -9.38 2.57
N ALA A 274 -15.97 -8.40 3.43
CA ALA A 274 -14.63 -7.89 3.68
C ALA A 274 -13.63 -9.00 4.11
N LEU A 275 -14.08 -10.00 4.88
CA LEU A 275 -13.23 -11.14 5.25
C LEU A 275 -12.68 -11.90 4.04
N VAL A 276 -13.49 -12.03 3.00
CA VAL A 276 -13.11 -12.70 1.74
C VAL A 276 -12.37 -11.75 0.81
N ASN A 277 -12.92 -10.54 0.63
CA ASN A 277 -12.39 -9.54 -0.30
C ASN A 277 -10.94 -9.15 0.01
N ASN A 278 -10.62 -9.04 1.30
CA ASN A 278 -9.32 -8.58 1.78
C ASN A 278 -8.40 -9.73 2.23
N ASN A 279 -8.69 -10.94 1.79
CA ASN A 279 -7.91 -12.16 2.03
C ASN A 279 -7.66 -12.48 3.53
N ILE A 280 -8.54 -12.01 4.46
CA ILE A 280 -8.55 -12.51 5.84
C ILE A 280 -8.93 -14.00 5.81
N ILE A 281 -9.83 -14.35 4.90
CA ILE A 281 -10.15 -15.71 4.49
C ILE A 281 -9.58 -15.90 3.08
N ASP A 282 -8.63 -16.81 2.94
CA ASP A 282 -8.03 -17.14 1.64
C ASP A 282 -8.87 -18.19 0.91
N ILE A 283 -9.61 -17.73 -0.09
CA ILE A 283 -10.49 -18.62 -0.90
C ILE A 283 -9.72 -19.61 -1.77
N SER A 284 -8.44 -19.40 -2.03
CA SER A 284 -7.63 -20.31 -2.83
C SER A 284 -7.40 -21.65 -2.12
N LYS A 285 -7.46 -21.67 -0.78
CA LYS A 285 -7.29 -22.87 0.04
C LYS A 285 -8.53 -23.77 0.12
N PHE A 286 -9.69 -23.28 -0.30
CA PHE A 286 -10.95 -24.03 -0.15
C PHE A 286 -11.01 -25.34 -0.94
N GLY A 287 -10.19 -25.47 -2.00
CA GLY A 287 -10.07 -26.67 -2.82
C GLY A 287 -8.98 -27.64 -2.39
N ASP A 288 -8.21 -27.33 -1.37
CA ASP A 288 -7.07 -28.16 -0.94
C ASP A 288 -7.53 -29.46 -0.29
N ASP A 289 -6.69 -30.49 -0.36
CA ASP A 289 -6.99 -31.80 0.21
C ASP A 289 -7.16 -31.75 1.73
N ASP A 290 -6.41 -30.86 2.40
CA ASP A 290 -6.41 -30.63 3.85
C ASP A 290 -7.36 -29.52 4.30
N ALA A 291 -8.10 -28.88 3.36
CA ALA A 291 -9.12 -27.88 3.70
C ALA A 291 -10.15 -28.41 4.71
N GLY A 292 -10.62 -27.54 5.58
CA GLY A 292 -11.60 -27.86 6.61
C GLY A 292 -12.99 -28.27 6.03
N ASP A 293 -13.79 -28.87 6.85
CA ASP A 293 -15.14 -29.33 6.43
C ASP A 293 -16.03 -28.15 6.00
N THR A 294 -15.87 -26.98 6.66
CA THR A 294 -16.66 -25.80 6.33
C THR A 294 -16.17 -25.15 5.03
N GLU A 295 -14.85 -25.10 4.84
CA GLU A 295 -14.23 -24.64 3.59
C GLU A 295 -14.73 -25.46 2.40
N LYS A 296 -14.64 -26.79 2.46
CA LYS A 296 -15.15 -27.71 1.42
C LYS A 296 -16.63 -27.53 1.13
N ALA A 297 -17.43 -27.32 2.17
CA ALA A 297 -18.86 -27.08 2.01
C ALA A 297 -19.14 -25.74 1.29
N VAL A 298 -18.42 -24.67 1.64
CA VAL A 298 -18.52 -23.36 1.00
C VAL A 298 -18.00 -23.42 -0.44
N ASN A 299 -16.91 -24.11 -0.70
CA ASN A 299 -16.39 -24.32 -2.06
C ASN A 299 -17.41 -24.98 -2.98
N SER A 300 -18.09 -26.03 -2.51
CA SER A 300 -19.12 -26.71 -3.30
C SER A 300 -20.28 -25.79 -3.67
N VAL A 301 -20.68 -24.86 -2.78
CA VAL A 301 -21.68 -23.84 -3.06
C VAL A 301 -21.16 -22.85 -4.10
N PHE A 302 -19.92 -22.41 -3.96
CA PHE A 302 -19.27 -21.49 -4.87
C PHE A 302 -19.18 -22.07 -6.30
N GLU A 303 -18.58 -23.26 -6.47
CA GLU A 303 -18.39 -23.89 -7.80
C GLU A 303 -19.72 -24.04 -8.56
N SER A 304 -20.76 -24.48 -7.86
CA SER A 304 -22.11 -24.61 -8.47
C SER A 304 -22.67 -23.27 -8.91
N ASN A 305 -22.44 -22.20 -8.15
CA ASN A 305 -22.94 -20.87 -8.47
C ASN A 305 -22.08 -20.17 -9.53
N GLN A 306 -20.75 -20.29 -9.49
CA GLN A 306 -19.87 -19.73 -10.51
C GLN A 306 -20.25 -20.26 -11.91
N ALA A 307 -20.48 -21.57 -12.05
CA ALA A 307 -20.94 -22.14 -13.30
C ALA A 307 -22.27 -21.55 -13.80
N ASN A 308 -23.21 -21.29 -12.86
CA ASN A 308 -24.48 -20.64 -13.19
C ASN A 308 -24.27 -19.18 -13.63
N VAL A 309 -23.41 -18.41 -12.92
CA VAL A 309 -23.10 -17.02 -13.24
C VAL A 309 -22.45 -16.93 -14.62
N ILE A 310 -21.46 -17.78 -14.92
CA ILE A 310 -20.81 -17.83 -16.24
C ILE A 310 -21.84 -18.17 -17.33
N SER A 311 -22.74 -19.12 -17.06
CA SER A 311 -23.83 -19.43 -18.00
C SER A 311 -24.79 -18.26 -18.23
N GLN A 312 -25.08 -17.45 -17.21
CA GLN A 312 -25.90 -16.23 -17.35
C GLN A 312 -25.16 -15.15 -18.17
N ILE A 313 -23.88 -14.94 -17.91
CA ILE A 313 -23.02 -14.03 -18.69
C ILE A 313 -23.02 -14.45 -20.16
N SER A 314 -22.74 -15.74 -20.43
CA SER A 314 -22.79 -16.31 -21.77
C SER A 314 -24.15 -16.14 -22.43
N GLY A 315 -25.24 -16.33 -21.68
CA GLY A 315 -26.59 -16.09 -22.13
C GLY A 315 -26.85 -14.64 -22.58
N GLN A 316 -26.35 -13.65 -21.81
CA GLN A 316 -26.45 -12.23 -22.19
C GLN A 316 -25.60 -11.91 -23.43
N LEU A 317 -24.36 -12.44 -23.50
CA LEU A 317 -23.47 -12.22 -24.65
C LEU A 317 -24.04 -12.84 -25.94
N ASN A 318 -24.74 -13.98 -25.88
CA ASN A 318 -25.21 -14.71 -27.03
C ASN A 318 -26.68 -14.44 -27.39
N SER A 319 -27.44 -13.71 -26.58
CA SER A 319 -28.85 -13.40 -26.83
C SER A 319 -29.04 -12.15 -27.70
N ASP A 320 -29.90 -12.23 -28.72
CA ASP A 320 -30.31 -11.06 -29.49
C ASP A 320 -31.26 -10.12 -28.71
N SER A 321 -31.76 -10.58 -27.55
CA SER A 321 -32.54 -9.79 -26.58
C SER A 321 -31.80 -9.51 -25.30
N ALA A 322 -30.46 -9.39 -25.37
CA ALA A 322 -29.64 -9.02 -24.23
C ALA A 322 -30.09 -7.69 -23.62
N LEU A 323 -30.07 -7.61 -22.28
CA LEU A 323 -30.48 -6.39 -21.60
C LEU A 323 -29.39 -5.30 -21.72
N SER A 324 -29.85 -4.03 -21.85
CA SER A 324 -28.95 -2.89 -21.63
C SER A 324 -28.51 -2.82 -20.18
N LEU A 325 -27.31 -2.23 -19.90
CA LEU A 325 -26.75 -2.17 -18.55
C LEU A 325 -27.72 -1.52 -17.54
N GLU A 326 -28.47 -0.49 -17.94
CA GLU A 326 -29.47 0.18 -17.08
C GLU A 326 -30.65 -0.72 -16.68
N ASN A 327 -30.89 -1.81 -17.38
CA ASN A 327 -31.98 -2.76 -17.15
C ASN A 327 -31.52 -4.10 -16.57
N MET A 328 -30.21 -4.25 -16.30
CA MET A 328 -29.65 -5.45 -15.67
C MET A 328 -29.90 -5.49 -14.17
N PRO A 329 -30.04 -6.68 -13.56
CA PRO A 329 -29.88 -6.85 -12.13
C PRO A 329 -28.50 -6.37 -11.66
N GLU A 330 -28.41 -5.92 -10.41
CA GLU A 330 -27.19 -5.33 -9.84
C GLU A 330 -25.99 -6.29 -9.92
N ASP A 331 -26.16 -7.55 -9.58
CA ASP A 331 -25.14 -8.57 -9.67
C ASP A 331 -24.61 -8.75 -11.11
N THR A 332 -25.52 -8.82 -12.06
CA THR A 332 -25.19 -8.98 -13.48
C THR A 332 -24.48 -7.73 -14.03
N LEU A 333 -24.88 -6.55 -13.59
CA LEU A 333 -24.22 -5.28 -13.93
C LEU A 333 -22.78 -5.24 -13.39
N ASP A 334 -22.57 -5.64 -12.13
CA ASP A 334 -21.26 -5.73 -11.52
C ASP A 334 -20.36 -6.73 -12.27
N TYR A 335 -20.89 -7.91 -12.64
CA TYR A 335 -20.12 -8.87 -13.43
C TYR A 335 -19.67 -8.32 -14.78
N PHE A 336 -20.54 -7.61 -15.50
CA PHE A 336 -20.15 -6.99 -16.76
C PHE A 336 -19.21 -5.80 -16.58
N THR A 337 -19.36 -5.03 -15.52
CA THR A 337 -18.41 -3.96 -15.16
C THR A 337 -17.02 -4.54 -14.95
N TYR A 338 -16.93 -5.66 -14.23
CA TYR A 338 -15.70 -6.40 -14.03
C TYR A 338 -15.10 -6.90 -15.35
N ILE A 339 -15.91 -7.58 -16.20
CA ILE A 339 -15.47 -8.10 -17.51
C ILE A 339 -14.86 -7.00 -18.38
N PHE A 340 -15.50 -5.84 -18.47
CA PHE A 340 -14.95 -4.73 -19.27
C PHE A 340 -13.67 -4.13 -18.66
N THR A 341 -13.48 -4.23 -17.35
CA THR A 341 -12.23 -3.86 -16.68
C THR A 341 -11.13 -4.88 -17.00
N MET A 342 -11.42 -6.17 -16.90
CA MET A 342 -10.54 -7.27 -17.25
C MET A 342 -10.08 -7.14 -18.73
N LEU A 343 -11.01 -7.00 -19.67
CA LEU A 343 -10.68 -6.85 -21.10
C LEU A 343 -9.76 -5.66 -21.40
N ARG A 344 -9.86 -4.58 -20.62
CA ARG A 344 -8.95 -3.42 -20.74
C ARG A 344 -7.59 -3.69 -20.13
N ASN A 345 -7.55 -4.33 -18.99
CA ASN A 345 -6.29 -4.68 -18.31
C ASN A 345 -5.47 -5.68 -19.11
N ASP A 346 -6.14 -6.63 -19.76
CA ASP A 346 -5.52 -7.63 -20.63
C ASP A 346 -5.19 -7.09 -22.03
N GLU A 347 -5.51 -5.81 -22.28
CA GLU A 347 -5.31 -5.14 -23.57
C GLU A 347 -6.09 -5.80 -24.73
N VAL A 348 -7.10 -6.62 -24.42
CA VAL A 348 -8.03 -7.17 -25.43
C VAL A 348 -8.93 -6.06 -25.96
N LEU A 349 -9.45 -5.19 -25.08
CA LEU A 349 -10.12 -3.94 -25.45
C LEU A 349 -9.12 -2.77 -25.35
N VAL A 350 -8.66 -2.30 -26.52
CA VAL A 350 -7.58 -1.30 -26.63
C VAL A 350 -8.11 0.09 -26.34
N SER A 351 -7.95 0.55 -25.10
CA SER A 351 -8.51 1.82 -24.62
C SER A 351 -8.01 3.06 -25.38
N ALA A 352 -6.80 3.00 -25.95
CA ALA A 352 -6.20 4.09 -26.72
C ALA A 352 -6.90 4.30 -28.08
N ASP A 353 -7.52 3.26 -28.63
CA ASP A 353 -8.16 3.28 -29.94
C ASP A 353 -9.63 3.74 -29.85
N ILE A 354 -10.19 3.84 -28.65
CA ILE A 354 -11.58 4.22 -28.42
C ILE A 354 -11.77 5.72 -28.66
N ASP A 355 -12.58 6.07 -29.66
CA ASP A 355 -13.04 7.44 -29.86
C ASP A 355 -14.10 7.81 -28.82
N LYS A 356 -13.67 8.58 -27.80
CA LYS A 356 -14.57 9.02 -26.72
C LYS A 356 -15.68 9.98 -27.15
N SER A 357 -15.62 10.54 -28.37
CA SER A 357 -16.67 11.37 -28.96
C SER A 357 -17.71 10.57 -29.76
N ASP A 358 -17.45 9.28 -29.98
CA ASP A 358 -18.34 8.39 -30.71
C ASP A 358 -19.69 8.23 -30.00
N SER A 359 -20.78 8.28 -30.77
CA SER A 359 -22.13 8.26 -30.20
C SER A 359 -22.49 6.92 -29.55
N VAL A 360 -21.99 5.78 -30.07
CA VAL A 360 -22.22 4.46 -29.49
C VAL A 360 -21.44 4.29 -28.23
N TYR A 361 -20.18 4.80 -28.17
CA TYR A 361 -19.41 4.87 -26.94
C TYR A 361 -20.12 5.72 -25.87
N GLN A 362 -20.71 6.87 -26.24
CA GLN A 362 -21.48 7.71 -25.32
C GLN A 362 -22.75 7.00 -24.81
N ASP A 363 -23.47 6.27 -25.68
CA ASP A 363 -24.62 5.49 -25.23
C ASP A 363 -24.21 4.31 -24.33
N TRP A 364 -23.06 3.67 -24.58
CA TRP A 364 -22.47 2.69 -23.68
C TRP A 364 -22.13 3.30 -22.31
N LYS A 365 -21.42 4.42 -22.30
CA LYS A 365 -21.08 5.15 -21.06
C LYS A 365 -22.31 5.55 -20.24
N ASN A 366 -23.46 5.76 -20.91
CA ASN A 366 -24.73 6.08 -20.28
C ASN A 366 -25.62 4.82 -20.03
N ASN A 367 -25.02 3.63 -20.03
CA ASN A 367 -25.66 2.34 -19.74
C ASN A 367 -26.83 1.94 -20.66
N LYS A 368 -26.97 2.54 -21.81
CA LYS A 368 -28.10 2.31 -22.73
C LYS A 368 -27.98 1.11 -23.66
N LEU A 369 -26.75 0.56 -23.76
CA LEU A 369 -26.47 -0.58 -24.64
C LEU A 369 -26.29 -1.86 -23.81
N SER A 370 -26.56 -3.00 -24.48
CA SER A 370 -26.16 -4.29 -23.94
C SER A 370 -24.66 -4.55 -24.17
N PRO A 371 -23.99 -5.38 -23.34
CA PRO A 371 -22.60 -5.79 -23.55
C PRO A 371 -22.38 -6.40 -24.94
N ARG A 372 -23.33 -7.21 -25.39
CA ARG A 372 -23.31 -7.81 -26.74
C ARG A 372 -23.23 -6.75 -27.85
N GLU A 373 -24.13 -5.77 -27.80
CA GLU A 373 -24.17 -4.71 -28.82
C GLU A 373 -22.87 -3.92 -28.82
N TYR A 374 -22.39 -3.53 -27.64
CA TYR A 374 -21.18 -2.74 -27.54
C TYR A 374 -19.93 -3.52 -27.98
N LEU A 375 -19.76 -4.80 -27.57
CA LEU A 375 -18.61 -5.61 -27.99
C LEU A 375 -18.61 -5.86 -29.50
N LYS A 376 -19.76 -6.11 -30.10
CA LYS A 376 -19.90 -6.21 -31.59
C LYS A 376 -19.53 -4.90 -32.29
N TYR A 377 -19.88 -3.77 -31.68
CA TYR A 377 -19.48 -2.47 -32.18
C TYR A 377 -17.96 -2.29 -32.07
N CYS A 378 -17.35 -2.61 -30.91
CA CYS A 378 -15.91 -2.55 -30.72
C CYS A 378 -15.13 -3.37 -31.77
N ILE A 379 -15.62 -4.57 -32.09
CA ILE A 379 -15.05 -5.39 -33.19
C ILE A 379 -15.13 -4.66 -34.51
N SER A 380 -16.29 -4.08 -34.83
CA SER A 380 -16.51 -3.35 -36.11
C SER A 380 -15.61 -2.11 -36.24
N GLN A 381 -15.23 -1.50 -35.14
CA GLN A 381 -14.34 -0.33 -35.06
C GLN A 381 -12.85 -0.72 -34.90
N GLN A 382 -12.53 -2.01 -34.83
CA GLN A 382 -11.16 -2.51 -34.60
C GLN A 382 -10.58 -2.08 -33.24
N TRP A 383 -11.41 -1.92 -32.21
CA TRP A 383 -11.00 -1.64 -30.83
C TRP A 383 -10.65 -2.90 -30.03
N ILE A 384 -10.80 -4.08 -30.65
CA ILE A 384 -10.43 -5.38 -30.08
C ILE A 384 -9.12 -5.84 -30.71
N ASP A 385 -8.13 -6.15 -29.87
CA ASP A 385 -6.89 -6.81 -30.28
C ASP A 385 -7.15 -8.30 -30.50
N ILE A 386 -7.33 -8.69 -31.76
CA ILE A 386 -7.61 -10.08 -32.13
C ILE A 386 -6.42 -11.02 -31.95
N THR A 387 -5.20 -10.49 -31.81
CA THR A 387 -3.99 -11.30 -31.57
C THR A 387 -4.01 -11.99 -30.21
N LYS A 388 -4.83 -11.48 -29.30
CA LYS A 388 -5.07 -12.03 -27.96
C LYS A 388 -6.13 -13.14 -27.95
N LEU A 389 -6.83 -13.34 -29.06
CA LEU A 389 -7.93 -14.30 -29.18
C LEU A 389 -7.50 -15.53 -29.99
N ASP A 390 -8.14 -16.67 -29.74
CA ASP A 390 -7.92 -17.91 -30.49
C ASP A 390 -8.68 -17.87 -31.83
N VAL A 391 -8.19 -17.06 -32.78
CA VAL A 391 -8.74 -16.90 -34.14
C VAL A 391 -7.63 -16.81 -35.17
N ASP A 392 -7.97 -17.13 -36.43
CA ASP A 392 -7.09 -16.83 -37.57
C ASP A 392 -7.14 -15.34 -37.90
N GLU A 393 -6.05 -14.62 -37.56
CA GLU A 393 -5.95 -13.15 -37.72
C GLU A 393 -6.17 -12.67 -39.15
N GLN A 394 -5.91 -13.51 -40.16
CA GLN A 394 -6.00 -13.15 -41.57
C GLN A 394 -7.35 -13.41 -42.17
N TYR A 395 -8.14 -14.37 -41.67
CA TYR A 395 -9.34 -14.88 -42.35
C TYR A 395 -10.60 -14.86 -41.46
N ALA A 396 -10.50 -14.58 -40.16
CA ALA A 396 -11.67 -14.57 -39.27
C ALA A 396 -12.64 -13.44 -39.61
N ASP A 397 -13.92 -13.77 -39.71
CA ASP A 397 -14.97 -12.78 -39.83
C ASP A 397 -15.43 -12.24 -38.45
N SER A 398 -16.21 -11.15 -38.45
CA SER A 398 -16.66 -10.51 -37.21
C SER A 398 -17.48 -11.43 -36.29
N SER A 399 -18.10 -12.48 -36.81
CA SER A 399 -18.86 -13.45 -36.01
C SER A 399 -17.92 -14.46 -35.33
N GLU A 400 -16.87 -14.87 -36.02
CA GLU A 400 -15.83 -15.74 -35.49
C GLU A 400 -15.05 -15.02 -34.42
N ILE A 401 -14.65 -13.75 -34.65
CA ILE A 401 -13.99 -12.91 -33.65
C ILE A 401 -14.85 -12.73 -32.39
N PHE A 402 -16.15 -12.46 -32.57
CA PHE A 402 -17.10 -12.31 -31.45
C PHE A 402 -17.23 -13.62 -30.64
N THR A 403 -17.27 -14.75 -31.32
CA THR A 403 -17.35 -16.06 -30.66
C THR A 403 -16.09 -16.35 -29.87
N ALA A 404 -14.92 -16.07 -30.45
CA ALA A 404 -13.63 -16.24 -29.75
C ALA A 404 -13.51 -15.29 -28.55
N LEU A 405 -13.97 -14.04 -28.68
CA LEU A 405 -14.02 -13.10 -27.54
C LEU A 405 -14.94 -13.60 -26.41
N CYS A 406 -16.10 -14.18 -26.73
CA CYS A 406 -16.97 -14.78 -25.73
C CYS A 406 -16.27 -15.98 -25.03
N ASN A 407 -15.60 -16.83 -25.79
CA ASN A 407 -14.85 -17.97 -25.23
C ASN A 407 -13.68 -17.48 -24.35
N TYR A 408 -12.97 -16.44 -24.77
CA TYR A 408 -11.92 -15.81 -23.99
C TYR A 408 -12.47 -15.34 -22.63
N ILE A 409 -13.55 -14.57 -22.63
CA ILE A 409 -14.22 -14.10 -21.40
C ILE A 409 -14.58 -15.28 -20.49
N GLU A 410 -15.24 -16.32 -21.02
CA GLU A 410 -15.66 -17.48 -20.23
C GLU A 410 -14.45 -18.24 -19.63
N THR A 411 -13.34 -18.33 -20.36
CA THR A 411 -12.14 -19.03 -19.92
C THR A 411 -11.43 -18.26 -18.81
N GLU A 412 -11.23 -16.96 -19.00
CA GLU A 412 -10.54 -16.11 -18.01
C GLU A 412 -11.32 -16.04 -16.69
N LEU A 413 -12.66 -15.87 -16.75
CA LEU A 413 -13.50 -15.82 -15.55
C LEU A 413 -13.45 -17.10 -14.68
N GLN A 414 -13.13 -18.26 -15.24
CA GLN A 414 -13.09 -19.51 -14.48
C GLN A 414 -11.94 -19.58 -13.50
N GLY A 415 -10.79 -18.95 -13.83
CA GLY A 415 -9.58 -18.94 -13.00
C GLY A 415 -9.33 -17.63 -12.26
N ASP A 416 -10.18 -16.63 -12.47
CA ASP A 416 -9.96 -15.29 -11.96
C ASP A 416 -10.36 -15.17 -10.48
N LYS A 417 -9.41 -14.79 -9.62
CA LYS A 417 -9.60 -14.66 -8.17
C LYS A 417 -10.53 -13.48 -7.84
N GLU A 418 -10.38 -12.37 -8.52
CA GLU A 418 -11.19 -11.16 -8.24
C GLU A 418 -12.63 -11.34 -8.70
N PHE A 419 -12.83 -11.98 -9.84
CA PHE A 419 -14.17 -12.40 -10.25
C PHE A 419 -14.79 -13.39 -9.26
N SER A 420 -14.00 -14.33 -8.75
CA SER A 420 -14.45 -15.28 -7.72
C SER A 420 -14.90 -14.53 -6.47
N LYS A 421 -14.15 -13.54 -5.99
CA LYS A 421 -14.56 -12.68 -4.86
C LYS A 421 -15.90 -11.97 -5.13
N LEU A 422 -16.12 -11.50 -6.36
CA LEU A 422 -17.38 -10.86 -6.75
C LEU A 422 -18.56 -11.85 -6.70
N VAL A 423 -18.36 -13.10 -7.09
CA VAL A 423 -19.35 -14.17 -6.92
C VAL A 423 -19.62 -14.42 -5.43
N TYR A 424 -18.58 -14.49 -4.59
CA TYR A 424 -18.73 -14.62 -3.13
C TYR A 424 -19.54 -13.47 -2.53
N LYS A 425 -19.34 -12.23 -2.99
CA LYS A 425 -20.13 -11.06 -2.56
C LYS A 425 -21.63 -11.37 -2.61
N TYR A 426 -22.10 -11.82 -3.76
CA TYR A 426 -23.52 -12.10 -3.96
C TYR A 426 -24.02 -13.36 -3.26
N LEU A 427 -23.16 -14.37 -3.07
CA LEU A 427 -23.49 -15.56 -2.28
C LEU A 427 -23.65 -15.23 -0.78
N ILE A 428 -22.87 -14.29 -0.27
CA ILE A 428 -22.99 -13.78 1.09
C ILE A 428 -24.23 -12.90 1.22
N GLN A 429 -24.47 -11.99 0.29
CA GLN A 429 -25.61 -11.08 0.31
C GLN A 429 -26.97 -11.82 0.24
N ASN A 430 -27.05 -12.87 -0.56
CA ASN A 430 -28.28 -13.67 -0.71
C ASN A 430 -28.43 -14.77 0.36
N GLY A 431 -27.43 -14.92 1.26
CA GLY A 431 -27.44 -15.89 2.36
C GLY A 431 -27.14 -17.34 1.96
N SER A 432 -26.66 -17.59 0.74
CA SER A 432 -26.19 -18.92 0.31
C SER A 432 -24.93 -19.34 1.07
N ILE A 433 -24.09 -18.37 1.43
CA ILE A 433 -22.97 -18.51 2.36
C ILE A 433 -23.28 -17.64 3.58
N SER A 434 -23.28 -18.25 4.75
CA SER A 434 -23.62 -17.57 5.99
C SER A 434 -22.37 -16.99 6.67
N GLY A 435 -22.54 -15.88 7.41
CA GLY A 435 -21.48 -15.35 8.25
C GLY A 435 -20.97 -16.35 9.30
N GLN A 436 -21.80 -17.27 9.74
CA GLN A 436 -21.40 -18.35 10.65
C GLN A 436 -20.34 -19.27 10.00
N GLN A 437 -20.54 -19.67 8.73
CA GLN A 437 -19.56 -20.48 8.00
C GLN A 437 -18.23 -19.70 7.85
N LEU A 438 -18.29 -18.43 7.47
CA LEU A 438 -17.08 -17.61 7.32
C LEU A 438 -16.31 -17.48 8.66
N CYS A 439 -17.02 -17.24 9.78
CA CYS A 439 -16.35 -17.20 11.09
C CYS A 439 -15.73 -18.54 11.50
N ILE A 440 -16.31 -19.69 11.11
CA ILE A 440 -15.72 -21.00 11.37
C ILE A 440 -14.47 -21.23 10.49
N ILE A 441 -14.51 -20.80 9.25
CA ILE A 441 -13.37 -20.88 8.33
C ILE A 441 -12.16 -20.12 8.87
N MET A 442 -12.35 -18.97 9.53
CA MET A 442 -11.24 -18.25 10.14
C MET A 442 -10.46 -19.12 11.17
N PHE A 443 -11.15 -20.02 11.88
CA PHE A 443 -10.50 -21.01 12.75
C PHE A 443 -9.86 -22.16 11.95
N GLU A 444 -10.50 -22.61 10.88
CA GLU A 444 -9.98 -23.67 10.00
C GLU A 444 -8.68 -23.24 9.32
N GLN A 445 -8.56 -21.95 8.93
CA GLN A 445 -7.36 -21.37 8.32
C GLN A 445 -6.32 -20.85 9.33
N GLY A 446 -6.66 -20.85 10.63
CA GLY A 446 -5.76 -20.31 11.67
C GLY A 446 -5.61 -18.79 11.65
N THR A 447 -6.55 -18.05 11.03
CA THR A 447 -6.59 -16.59 11.04
C THR A 447 -6.85 -16.05 12.46
N VAL A 448 -7.56 -16.82 13.26
CA VAL A 448 -7.78 -16.56 14.68
C VAL A 448 -7.38 -17.79 15.48
N ASP A 449 -6.90 -17.57 16.72
CA ASP A 449 -6.51 -18.67 17.62
C ASP A 449 -7.69 -19.60 17.87
N TYR A 450 -7.44 -20.91 17.76
CA TYR A 450 -8.48 -21.92 17.87
C TYR A 450 -9.04 -22.01 19.30
N ASP A 451 -10.37 -21.93 19.41
CA ASP A 451 -11.11 -22.03 20.67
C ASP A 451 -12.36 -22.94 20.51
N ASP A 452 -12.32 -24.10 21.15
CA ASP A 452 -13.40 -25.10 21.08
C ASP A 452 -14.76 -24.56 21.54
N GLU A 453 -14.80 -23.70 22.58
CA GLU A 453 -16.04 -23.17 23.13
C GLU A 453 -16.68 -22.18 22.13
N VAL A 454 -15.85 -21.32 21.54
CA VAL A 454 -16.28 -20.34 20.53
C VAL A 454 -16.76 -21.03 19.26
N VAL A 455 -16.01 -22.00 18.74
CA VAL A 455 -16.38 -22.77 17.53
C VAL A 455 -17.68 -23.54 17.75
N ASN A 456 -17.83 -24.21 18.91
CA ASN A 456 -19.07 -24.89 19.26
C ASN A 456 -20.24 -23.90 19.47
N GLY A 457 -19.97 -22.72 20.02
CA GLY A 457 -20.94 -21.64 20.15
C GLY A 457 -21.45 -21.15 18.80
N LEU A 458 -20.55 -20.94 17.85
CA LEU A 458 -20.90 -20.61 16.47
C LEU A 458 -21.70 -21.74 15.82
N LYS A 459 -21.24 -23.00 15.87
CA LYS A 459 -21.92 -24.16 15.28
C LYS A 459 -23.31 -24.39 15.83
N SER A 460 -23.52 -24.17 17.12
CA SER A 460 -24.84 -24.32 17.78
C SER A 460 -25.75 -23.11 17.64
N GLY A 461 -25.22 -21.96 17.18
CA GLY A 461 -25.93 -20.69 17.12
C GLY A 461 -26.12 -20.01 18.50
N SER A 462 -25.49 -20.52 19.56
CA SER A 462 -25.47 -19.83 20.86
C SER A 462 -24.61 -18.58 20.87
N LEU A 463 -23.60 -18.52 19.96
CA LEU A 463 -22.85 -17.33 19.61
C LEU A 463 -23.16 -16.97 18.15
N THR A 464 -23.55 -15.74 17.88
CA THR A 464 -23.82 -15.29 16.52
C THR A 464 -22.52 -14.81 15.84
N ALA A 465 -22.41 -14.99 14.52
CA ALA A 465 -21.29 -14.46 13.75
C ALA A 465 -21.12 -12.94 13.92
N TYR A 466 -22.25 -12.21 14.00
CA TYR A 466 -22.26 -10.78 14.28
C TYR A 466 -21.59 -10.43 15.62
N SER A 467 -21.98 -11.09 16.70
CA SER A 467 -21.39 -10.83 18.03
C SER A 467 -19.92 -11.24 18.10
N PHE A 468 -19.54 -12.33 17.41
CA PHE A 468 -18.16 -12.78 17.31
C PHE A 468 -17.28 -11.75 16.59
N LEU A 469 -17.69 -11.26 15.43
CA LEU A 469 -16.91 -10.25 14.70
C LEU A 469 -16.80 -8.93 15.44
N LEU A 470 -17.88 -8.47 16.06
CA LEU A 470 -17.83 -7.25 16.89
C LEU A 470 -16.83 -7.40 18.05
N ASP A 471 -16.76 -8.56 18.70
CA ASP A 471 -15.77 -8.82 19.75
C ASP A 471 -14.33 -8.80 19.21
N LYS A 472 -14.11 -9.38 18.02
CA LYS A 472 -12.78 -9.38 17.37
C LYS A 472 -12.33 -7.99 16.93
N ILE A 473 -13.24 -7.16 16.44
CA ILE A 473 -12.98 -5.76 16.06
C ILE A 473 -12.72 -4.91 17.30
N ASP A 474 -13.54 -5.05 18.37
CA ASP A 474 -13.38 -4.30 19.61
C ASP A 474 -12.03 -4.57 20.29
N LYS A 475 -11.53 -5.80 20.18
CA LYS A 475 -10.23 -6.23 20.70
C LYS A 475 -9.06 -6.01 19.73
N ILE A 476 -9.34 -5.53 18.52
CA ILE A 476 -8.35 -5.36 17.44
C ILE A 476 -7.63 -6.70 17.10
N GLU A 477 -8.31 -7.82 17.29
CA GLU A 477 -7.86 -9.13 16.79
C GLU A 477 -8.12 -9.25 15.27
N ILE A 478 -9.03 -8.45 14.75
CA ILE A 478 -9.18 -8.10 13.33
C ILE A 478 -9.07 -6.59 13.25
N THR A 479 -8.04 -6.12 12.56
CA THR A 479 -7.75 -4.69 12.47
C THR A 479 -8.65 -3.97 11.46
N PRO A 480 -8.86 -2.66 11.60
CA PRO A 480 -9.57 -1.86 10.60
C PRO A 480 -8.95 -1.96 9.21
N ALA A 481 -7.63 -1.99 9.13
CA ALA A 481 -6.91 -2.11 7.87
C ALA A 481 -7.19 -3.46 7.18
N GLN A 482 -7.19 -4.57 7.92
CA GLN A 482 -7.55 -5.88 7.39
C GLN A 482 -8.96 -5.92 6.82
N LEU A 483 -9.92 -5.24 7.48
CA LEU A 483 -11.29 -5.14 6.97
C LEU A 483 -11.40 -4.21 5.75
N ALA A 484 -10.54 -3.21 5.65
CA ALA A 484 -10.59 -2.15 4.63
C ALA A 484 -11.98 -1.54 4.41
N LEU A 485 -12.73 -1.40 5.51
CA LEU A 485 -14.03 -0.71 5.55
C LEU A 485 -13.83 0.73 6.00
N ASP A 486 -14.57 1.66 5.41
CA ASP A 486 -14.39 3.09 5.69
C ASP A 486 -14.92 3.53 7.08
N PRO A 487 -14.05 4.11 7.95
CA PRO A 487 -12.62 4.37 7.76
C PRO A 487 -11.73 3.15 8.07
N CYS A 488 -10.67 2.94 7.28
CA CYS A 488 -9.69 1.90 7.55
C CYS A 488 -8.25 2.42 7.62
N THR A 489 -8.05 3.70 7.35
CA THR A 489 -6.73 4.36 7.31
C THR A 489 -6.77 5.67 8.09
N GLY A 490 -5.60 6.16 8.46
CA GLY A 490 -5.48 7.45 9.12
C GLY A 490 -4.03 7.89 9.33
N SER A 491 -3.87 9.12 9.78
CA SER A 491 -2.54 9.66 10.08
C SER A 491 -2.55 10.65 11.23
N THR A 492 -1.43 10.75 11.93
CA THR A 492 -1.23 11.68 13.05
C THR A 492 0.19 12.26 13.00
N VAL A 493 0.31 13.56 13.16
CA VAL A 493 1.61 14.25 13.25
C VAL A 493 1.66 15.07 14.53
N ILE A 494 2.69 14.84 15.35
CA ILE A 494 2.94 15.51 16.63
C ILE A 494 4.27 16.27 16.55
N THR A 495 4.23 17.57 16.81
CA THR A 495 5.39 18.46 16.69
C THR A 495 5.63 19.23 18.00
N ASP A 496 6.88 19.54 18.27
CA ASP A 496 7.27 20.50 19.31
C ASP A 496 7.13 21.91 18.75
N ILE A 497 6.25 22.71 19.32
CA ILE A 497 5.99 24.09 18.89
C ILE A 497 7.14 25.05 19.15
N THR A 498 8.13 24.67 19.98
CA THR A 498 9.27 25.53 20.31
C THR A 498 10.46 25.32 19.37
N THR A 499 10.61 24.12 18.83
CA THR A 499 11.71 23.73 17.94
C THR A 499 11.29 23.42 16.52
N GLY A 500 10.01 23.09 16.28
CA GLY A 500 9.52 22.59 15.00
C GLY A 500 9.86 21.13 14.72
N GLU A 501 10.50 20.44 15.66
CA GLU A 501 10.82 19.01 15.52
C GLU A 501 9.57 18.15 15.50
N ILE A 502 9.52 17.17 14.61
CA ILE A 502 8.46 16.16 14.57
C ILE A 502 8.79 15.08 15.61
N LYS A 503 7.93 14.92 16.62
CA LYS A 503 8.09 13.93 17.69
C LYS A 503 7.40 12.61 17.41
N ALA A 504 6.34 12.62 16.60
CA ALA A 504 5.73 11.44 16.03
C ALA A 504 5.07 11.79 14.69
N MET A 505 5.12 10.85 13.75
CA MET A 505 4.42 10.91 12.47
C MET A 505 3.93 9.51 12.12
N VAL A 506 2.66 9.28 12.33
CA VAL A 506 2.00 8.00 12.09
C VAL A 506 1.29 8.02 10.75
N SER A 507 1.52 6.98 9.97
CA SER A 507 0.69 6.55 8.85
C SER A 507 0.13 5.16 9.17
N TYR A 508 -1.17 5.01 9.24
CA TYR A 508 -1.85 3.75 9.52
C TYR A 508 -2.59 3.27 8.25
N PRO A 509 -2.46 1.99 7.88
CA PRO A 509 -1.62 0.97 8.50
C PRO A 509 -0.14 1.09 8.12
N GLY A 510 0.70 0.47 8.94
CA GLY A 510 2.11 0.21 8.63
C GLY A 510 2.32 -1.16 8.01
N TYR A 511 3.58 -1.52 7.75
CA TYR A 511 3.98 -2.81 7.21
C TYR A 511 5.30 -3.28 7.82
N ASP A 512 5.60 -4.58 7.72
CA ASP A 512 6.88 -5.12 8.19
C ASP A 512 7.97 -4.95 7.12
N ASN A 513 8.75 -3.87 7.22
CA ASN A 513 9.84 -3.60 6.30
C ASN A 513 11.03 -4.57 6.42
N ASN A 514 11.11 -5.42 7.46
CA ASN A 514 12.09 -6.50 7.52
C ASN A 514 11.87 -7.55 6.43
N LYS A 515 10.63 -7.76 6.00
CA LYS A 515 10.29 -8.69 4.91
C LYS A 515 10.65 -8.14 3.53
N LEU A 516 10.92 -6.85 3.42
CA LEU A 516 11.33 -6.21 2.17
C LEU A 516 12.85 -6.02 2.09
N ALA A 517 13.54 -5.97 3.23
CA ALA A 517 14.98 -5.81 3.32
C ALA A 517 15.74 -7.13 3.16
N ASN A 518 17.03 -7.06 2.85
CA ASN A 518 17.96 -8.21 2.77
C ASN A 518 17.59 -9.31 1.75
N GLY A 519 16.55 -9.11 1.00
CA GLY A 519 15.91 -10.01 0.04
C GLY A 519 14.40 -9.86 0.16
N VAL A 520 13.76 -9.37 -0.89
CA VAL A 520 12.32 -9.10 -0.87
C VAL A 520 11.56 -10.42 -0.78
N ASP A 521 10.70 -10.55 0.22
CA ASP A 521 9.65 -11.55 0.26
C ASP A 521 8.61 -11.17 -0.81
N ALA A 522 8.67 -11.86 -1.94
CA ALA A 522 7.88 -11.52 -3.12
C ALA A 522 6.37 -11.72 -2.89
N GLU A 523 5.99 -12.72 -2.10
CA GLU A 523 4.60 -13.00 -1.75
C GLU A 523 4.06 -11.89 -0.85
N TYR A 524 4.82 -11.51 0.17
CA TYR A 524 4.45 -10.42 1.06
C TYR A 524 4.35 -9.08 0.33
N TYR A 525 5.30 -8.79 -0.58
CA TYR A 525 5.26 -7.54 -1.36
C TYR A 525 4.05 -7.49 -2.30
N ALA A 526 3.73 -8.60 -2.97
CA ALA A 526 2.52 -8.70 -3.78
C ALA A 526 1.25 -8.50 -2.93
N ALA A 527 1.19 -9.11 -1.74
CA ALA A 527 0.08 -8.91 -0.81
C ALA A 527 -0.08 -7.44 -0.38
N LEU A 528 1.04 -6.72 -0.12
CA LEU A 528 0.99 -5.28 0.20
C LEU A 528 0.50 -4.42 -0.97
N GLN A 529 0.79 -4.82 -2.22
CA GLN A 529 0.32 -4.11 -3.41
C GLN A 529 -1.18 -4.34 -3.69
N GLU A 530 -1.70 -5.51 -3.30
CA GLU A 530 -3.11 -5.88 -3.44
C GLU A 530 -3.96 -5.44 -2.25
N ASP A 531 -3.34 -4.99 -1.16
CA ASP A 531 -4.04 -4.59 0.06
C ASP A 531 -4.84 -3.29 -0.15
N ASN A 532 -6.15 -3.38 0.03
CA ASN A 532 -7.07 -2.26 -0.16
C ASN A 532 -6.86 -1.10 0.82
N SER A 533 -6.17 -1.34 1.95
CA SER A 533 -5.75 -0.28 2.88
C SER A 533 -4.47 0.45 2.46
N ASN A 534 -3.82 0.05 1.36
CA ASN A 534 -2.63 0.66 0.78
C ASN A 534 -1.51 0.96 1.79
N PRO A 535 -0.96 -0.04 2.51
CA PRO A 535 0.01 0.18 3.58
C PRO A 535 1.34 0.79 3.12
N LEU A 536 1.68 0.69 1.82
CA LEU A 536 2.86 1.32 1.23
C LEU A 536 2.69 2.83 1.02
N TYR A 537 1.46 3.35 1.08
CA TYR A 537 1.15 4.77 0.91
C TYR A 537 1.28 5.51 2.24
N ASN A 538 2.03 6.62 2.26
CA ASN A 538 2.20 7.41 3.48
C ASN A 538 1.04 8.41 3.63
N TYR A 539 0.04 8.05 4.44
CA TYR A 539 -1.15 8.88 4.68
C TYR A 539 -0.84 10.21 5.37
N ALA A 540 0.29 10.34 6.07
CA ALA A 540 0.65 11.59 6.73
C ALA A 540 1.19 12.65 5.76
N THR A 541 1.91 12.20 4.72
CA THR A 541 2.62 13.11 3.80
C THR A 541 2.05 13.14 2.39
N GLN A 542 1.34 12.09 1.97
CA GLN A 542 0.87 11.95 0.57
C GLN A 542 -0.64 12.14 0.44
N GLU A 543 -1.44 11.67 1.43
CA GLU A 543 -2.90 11.84 1.38
C GLU A 543 -3.28 13.30 1.55
N LYS A 544 -4.06 13.80 0.61
CA LYS A 544 -4.59 15.16 0.66
C LYS A 544 -6.10 15.13 0.87
N THR A 545 -6.57 15.90 1.82
CA THR A 545 -8.00 16.04 2.12
C THR A 545 -8.39 17.50 2.35
N ALA A 546 -9.67 17.81 2.18
CA ALA A 546 -10.17 19.11 2.53
C ALA A 546 -10.05 19.34 4.06
N PRO A 547 -9.47 20.46 4.51
CA PRO A 547 -9.23 20.70 5.94
C PRO A 547 -10.53 20.95 6.72
N GLY A 548 -11.61 21.30 6.04
CA GLY A 548 -12.86 21.69 6.69
C GLY A 548 -12.65 22.79 7.71
N SER A 549 -13.34 22.71 8.84
CA SER A 549 -13.34 23.75 9.87
C SER A 549 -11.99 24.03 10.54
N THR A 550 -10.97 23.19 10.34
CA THR A 550 -9.60 23.49 10.79
C THR A 550 -8.99 24.68 10.04
N PHE A 551 -9.47 25.00 8.85
CA PHE A 551 -9.03 26.16 8.07
C PHE A 551 -9.54 27.51 8.61
N LYS A 552 -10.51 27.51 9.52
CA LYS A 552 -11.15 28.74 10.04
C LYS A 552 -10.18 29.68 10.74
N MET A 553 -9.04 29.22 11.27
CA MET A 553 -8.02 30.12 11.81
C MET A 553 -7.33 30.93 10.71
N VAL A 554 -7.12 30.36 9.49
CA VAL A 554 -6.65 31.11 8.31
C VAL A 554 -7.62 32.25 7.98
N THR A 555 -8.90 31.92 7.92
CA THR A 555 -9.97 32.91 7.62
C THR A 555 -10.11 33.95 8.72
N SER A 556 -9.95 33.57 10.00
CA SER A 556 -9.92 34.51 11.13
C SER A 556 -8.74 35.47 10.99
N THR A 557 -7.56 34.96 10.68
CA THR A 557 -6.35 35.77 10.47
C THR A 557 -6.56 36.76 9.31
N ALA A 558 -7.06 36.28 8.17
CA ALA A 558 -7.36 37.13 7.03
C ALA A 558 -8.36 38.24 7.36
N GLY A 559 -9.46 37.87 8.01
CA GLY A 559 -10.51 38.81 8.39
C GLY A 559 -10.06 39.87 9.37
N LEU A 560 -9.26 39.49 10.37
CA LEU A 560 -8.72 40.41 11.38
C LEU A 560 -7.60 41.31 10.82
N ALA A 561 -6.67 40.76 10.06
CA ALA A 561 -5.57 41.52 9.46
C ALA A 561 -6.06 42.54 8.43
N GLU A 562 -7.04 42.14 7.64
CA GLU A 562 -7.62 42.98 6.59
C GLU A 562 -8.73 43.93 7.13
N ASN A 563 -9.02 43.86 8.44
CA ASN A 563 -10.02 44.68 9.13
C ASN A 563 -11.44 44.54 8.56
N VAL A 564 -11.79 43.42 7.90
CA VAL A 564 -13.18 43.15 7.52
C VAL A 564 -14.00 42.61 8.71
N ILE A 565 -13.30 42.12 9.75
CA ILE A 565 -13.81 41.89 11.10
C ILE A 565 -12.81 42.45 12.11
N THR A 566 -13.28 42.68 13.36
CA THR A 566 -12.46 43.03 14.53
C THR A 566 -12.73 41.99 15.63
N THR A 567 -11.95 41.97 16.70
CA THR A 567 -12.20 41.10 17.86
C THR A 567 -13.56 41.35 18.52
N GLY A 568 -14.14 42.55 18.36
CA GLY A 568 -15.45 42.92 18.87
C GLY A 568 -16.58 42.83 17.83
N THR A 569 -16.29 42.53 16.58
CA THR A 569 -17.31 42.35 15.54
C THR A 569 -18.23 41.19 15.88
N THR A 570 -19.55 41.46 15.86
CA THR A 570 -20.57 40.43 16.09
C THR A 570 -21.32 40.15 14.79
N ILE A 571 -21.36 38.88 14.35
CA ILE A 571 -22.13 38.42 13.21
C ILE A 571 -23.24 37.49 13.70
N ASN A 572 -24.47 37.75 13.24
CA ASN A 572 -25.63 36.96 13.67
C ASN A 572 -25.83 35.73 12.79
N CYS A 573 -25.53 34.54 13.32
CA CYS A 573 -25.83 33.27 12.65
C CYS A 573 -27.32 32.98 12.67
N THR A 574 -27.95 32.96 11.52
CA THR A 574 -29.37 32.56 11.33
C THR A 574 -29.54 31.11 10.86
N GLY A 575 -28.46 30.32 10.85
CA GLY A 575 -28.43 28.95 10.31
C GLY A 575 -28.25 28.86 8.80
N VAL A 576 -28.45 29.95 8.05
CA VAL A 576 -28.31 30.03 6.58
C VAL A 576 -27.63 31.34 6.19
N PHE A 577 -26.67 31.29 5.28
CA PHE A 577 -26.04 32.44 4.67
C PHE A 577 -26.76 32.78 3.34
N ARG A 578 -27.33 33.98 3.18
CA ARG A 578 -28.23 34.33 2.07
C ARG A 578 -27.66 35.35 1.08
N ASP A 579 -26.42 35.78 1.27
CA ASP A 579 -25.81 36.80 0.42
C ASP A 579 -25.19 36.22 -0.87
N VAL A 580 -25.27 34.89 -1.05
CA VAL A 580 -24.90 34.17 -2.27
C VAL A 580 -26.04 33.26 -2.72
N SER A 581 -26.07 32.93 -4.02
CA SER A 581 -27.21 32.29 -4.67
C SER A 581 -27.50 30.86 -4.20
N ASN A 582 -26.49 30.13 -3.73
CA ASN A 582 -26.59 28.76 -3.25
C ASN A 582 -26.99 28.65 -1.76
N GLU A 583 -27.16 29.78 -1.07
CA GLU A 583 -27.60 29.85 0.35
C GLU A 583 -27.00 28.78 1.26
N PRO A 584 -25.67 28.68 1.43
CA PRO A 584 -25.05 27.60 2.17
C PRO A 584 -25.46 27.65 3.65
N LYS A 585 -25.61 26.44 4.26
CA LYS A 585 -26.13 26.24 5.60
C LYS A 585 -25.03 26.12 6.64
N CYS A 586 -25.29 26.64 7.84
CA CYS A 586 -24.48 26.29 9.00
C CYS A 586 -24.75 24.84 9.39
N TRP A 587 -23.77 24.17 9.99
CA TRP A 587 -23.91 22.78 10.42
C TRP A 587 -25.07 22.58 11.44
N ILE A 588 -25.40 23.63 12.23
CA ILE A 588 -26.48 23.57 13.22
C ILE A 588 -27.88 23.73 12.61
N TYR A 589 -28.01 24.03 11.30
CA TYR A 589 -29.30 24.20 10.63
C TYR A 589 -30.22 22.98 10.85
N PRO A 590 -31.52 23.15 11.19
CA PRO A 590 -32.32 24.39 11.14
C PRO A 590 -32.19 25.33 12.37
N GLY A 591 -31.34 25.00 13.35
CA GLY A 591 -31.01 25.92 14.45
C GLY A 591 -30.11 27.09 14.01
N SER A 592 -29.65 27.85 14.98
CA SER A 592 -28.74 28.97 14.79
C SER A 592 -27.89 29.20 16.04
N HIS A 593 -26.65 29.71 15.87
CA HIS A 593 -25.78 30.08 16.99
C HIS A 593 -26.16 31.47 17.58
N GLY A 594 -26.84 32.32 16.81
CA GLY A 594 -27.11 33.70 17.22
C GLY A 594 -25.92 34.63 16.96
N ALA A 595 -25.71 35.59 17.86
CA ALA A 595 -24.67 36.59 17.72
C ALA A 595 -23.32 36.04 18.20
N GLU A 596 -22.36 35.96 17.29
CA GLU A 596 -21.03 35.36 17.47
C GLU A 596 -19.93 36.41 17.28
N THR A 597 -18.95 36.46 18.17
CA THR A 597 -17.63 37.06 17.92
C THR A 597 -16.71 36.07 17.20
N VAL A 598 -15.51 36.47 16.79
CA VAL A 598 -14.54 35.56 16.15
C VAL A 598 -14.16 34.39 17.07
N SER A 599 -14.00 34.65 18.38
CA SER A 599 -13.69 33.59 19.37
C SER A 599 -14.86 32.63 19.56
N ASP A 600 -16.10 33.15 19.65
CA ASP A 600 -17.30 32.30 19.75
C ASP A 600 -17.49 31.48 18.48
N ALA A 601 -17.28 32.06 17.30
CA ALA A 601 -17.41 31.38 16.03
C ALA A 601 -16.37 30.28 15.81
N ILE A 602 -15.14 30.41 16.37
CA ILE A 602 -14.16 29.34 16.43
C ILE A 602 -14.63 28.22 17.36
N ARG A 603 -15.10 28.58 18.59
CA ARG A 603 -15.65 27.63 19.57
C ARG A 603 -16.76 26.79 18.96
N ASP A 604 -17.79 27.45 18.43
CA ASP A 604 -19.00 26.80 17.92
C ASP A 604 -18.89 26.32 16.48
N SER A 605 -17.71 26.51 15.88
CA SER A 605 -17.46 26.18 14.46
C SER A 605 -18.54 26.77 13.51
N CYS A 606 -18.96 28.01 13.75
CA CYS A 606 -20.07 28.68 13.06
C CYS A 606 -19.73 28.95 11.57
N ASN A 607 -20.33 28.20 10.65
CA ASN A 607 -20.08 28.40 9.22
C ASN A 607 -20.57 29.78 8.73
N VAL A 608 -21.72 30.26 9.21
CA VAL A 608 -22.26 31.57 8.76
C VAL A 608 -21.32 32.72 9.10
N PHE A 609 -20.65 32.68 10.25
CA PHE A 609 -19.63 33.70 10.58
C PHE A 609 -18.51 33.73 9.55
N PHE A 610 -17.99 32.55 9.18
CA PHE A 610 -16.87 32.43 8.24
C PHE A 610 -17.30 32.63 6.79
N TYR A 611 -18.52 32.26 6.39
CA TYR A 611 -19.10 32.64 5.09
C TYR A 611 -19.17 34.17 4.96
N THR A 612 -19.66 34.87 6.00
CA THR A 612 -19.72 36.32 6.03
C THR A 612 -18.31 36.94 5.94
N THR A 613 -17.34 36.35 6.65
CA THR A 613 -15.95 36.85 6.59
C THR A 613 -15.36 36.67 5.19
N GLY A 614 -15.53 35.49 4.56
CA GLY A 614 -15.10 35.23 3.18
C GLY A 614 -15.78 36.17 2.17
N PHE A 615 -17.09 36.41 2.32
CA PHE A 615 -17.84 37.38 1.52
C PHE A 615 -17.31 38.81 1.68
N ASN A 616 -17.04 39.22 2.93
CA ASN A 616 -16.50 40.57 3.20
C ASN A 616 -15.08 40.74 2.65
N LEU A 617 -14.24 39.70 2.65
CA LEU A 617 -12.95 39.69 1.98
C LEU A 617 -13.12 39.87 0.46
N ALA A 618 -14.08 39.14 -0.14
CA ALA A 618 -14.38 39.27 -1.57
C ALA A 618 -14.90 40.65 -1.97
N ALA A 619 -15.60 41.34 -1.09
CA ALA A 619 -16.15 42.69 -1.35
C ALA A 619 -15.22 43.82 -0.89
N LYS A 620 -14.08 43.53 -0.25
CA LYS A 620 -13.28 44.54 0.48
C LYS A 620 -12.82 45.72 -0.38
N ASP A 621 -12.27 45.49 -1.55
CA ASP A 621 -11.61 46.52 -2.34
C ASP A 621 -12.57 47.39 -3.17
N THR A 622 -13.68 46.80 -3.60
CA THR A 622 -14.64 47.41 -4.51
C THR A 622 -15.99 47.72 -3.88
N GLY A 623 -16.26 47.23 -2.68
CA GLY A 623 -17.59 47.24 -2.05
C GLY A 623 -18.60 46.30 -2.72
N THR A 624 -18.16 45.50 -3.71
CA THR A 624 -18.99 44.56 -4.43
C THR A 624 -18.29 43.18 -4.38
N TYR A 625 -19.07 42.12 -4.20
CA TYR A 625 -18.56 40.74 -4.15
C TYR A 625 -17.83 40.38 -5.47
N ASP A 626 -16.61 39.88 -5.35
CA ASP A 626 -15.76 39.42 -6.44
C ASP A 626 -15.00 38.14 -5.98
N ASP A 627 -15.26 37.00 -6.64
CA ASP A 627 -14.64 35.74 -6.30
C ASP A 627 -13.11 35.81 -6.34
N ALA A 628 -12.53 36.39 -7.38
CA ALA A 628 -11.09 36.47 -7.56
C ALA A 628 -10.42 37.29 -6.44
N ASN A 629 -11.07 38.37 -5.98
CA ASN A 629 -10.59 39.16 -4.86
C ASN A 629 -10.63 38.37 -3.55
N GLY A 630 -11.74 37.68 -3.27
CA GLY A 630 -11.89 36.85 -2.08
C GLY A 630 -10.86 35.72 -2.02
N ILE A 631 -10.66 35.01 -3.13
CA ILE A 631 -9.66 33.94 -3.26
C ILE A 631 -8.24 34.49 -3.06
N ALA A 632 -7.90 35.64 -3.63
CA ALA A 632 -6.59 36.24 -3.46
C ALA A 632 -6.25 36.52 -1.99
N TYR A 633 -7.21 36.98 -1.19
CA TYR A 633 -7.02 37.15 0.25
C TYR A 633 -6.87 35.83 0.99
N ILE A 634 -7.70 34.83 0.68
CA ILE A 634 -7.59 33.49 1.28
C ILE A 634 -6.22 32.89 0.97
N GLN A 635 -5.78 32.89 -0.28
CA GLN A 635 -4.48 32.40 -0.71
C GLN A 635 -3.32 33.14 -0.04
N LYS A 636 -3.41 34.46 0.09
CA LYS A 636 -2.41 35.30 0.78
C LYS A 636 -2.19 34.78 2.22
N TYR A 637 -3.26 34.61 2.99
CA TYR A 637 -3.14 34.23 4.40
C TYR A 637 -2.87 32.73 4.60
N ALA A 638 -3.38 31.87 3.74
CA ALA A 638 -3.01 30.46 3.73
C ALA A 638 -1.51 30.28 3.41
N SER A 639 -0.97 31.08 2.49
CA SER A 639 0.47 31.08 2.16
C SER A 639 1.36 31.55 3.31
N ILE A 640 0.90 32.47 4.15
CA ILE A 640 1.63 32.88 5.37
C ILE A 640 1.81 31.70 6.31
N TYR A 641 0.84 30.79 6.35
CA TYR A 641 0.89 29.54 7.11
C TYR A 641 1.57 28.38 6.35
N GLY A 642 2.14 28.62 5.18
CA GLY A 642 2.86 27.62 4.40
C GLY A 642 1.99 26.60 3.69
N LEU A 643 0.66 26.82 3.56
CA LEU A 643 -0.26 25.89 2.92
C LEU A 643 -0.20 25.90 1.38
N ASN A 644 0.74 26.62 0.80
CA ASN A 644 1.01 26.67 -0.65
C ASN A 644 2.29 25.93 -1.05
N GLN A 645 2.97 25.28 -0.13
CA GLN A 645 4.26 24.65 -0.37
C GLN A 645 4.49 23.45 0.54
N LYS A 646 5.35 22.54 0.09
CA LYS A 646 5.81 21.40 0.91
C LYS A 646 6.44 21.88 2.22
N THR A 647 6.40 21.02 3.24
CA THR A 647 6.90 21.35 4.57
C THR A 647 8.42 21.36 4.66
N GLY A 648 9.11 20.69 3.72
CA GLY A 648 10.56 20.54 3.70
C GLY A 648 11.04 19.20 4.28
N ILE A 649 10.11 18.33 4.69
CA ILE A 649 10.43 17.01 5.22
C ILE A 649 11.18 16.16 4.19
N GLU A 650 12.09 15.29 4.63
CA GLU A 650 13.02 14.54 3.79
C GLU A 650 12.36 13.43 2.96
N ILE A 651 11.20 12.94 3.39
CA ILE A 651 10.48 11.86 2.70
C ILE A 651 9.50 12.44 1.68
N GLU A 652 8.96 11.59 0.82
CA GLU A 652 8.02 11.99 -0.21
C GLU A 652 6.78 12.68 0.37
N GLU A 653 6.47 13.86 -0.14
CA GLU A 653 5.35 14.70 0.29
C GLU A 653 4.59 15.24 -0.92
N ASN A 654 3.27 15.18 -0.90
CA ASN A 654 2.43 15.81 -1.90
C ASN A 654 2.30 17.32 -1.63
N THR A 655 2.32 18.11 -2.71
CA THR A 655 2.17 19.57 -2.60
C THR A 655 0.74 19.90 -2.18
N PRO A 656 0.55 20.69 -1.10
CA PRO A 656 -0.77 21.13 -0.67
C PRO A 656 -1.36 22.13 -1.68
N GLU A 657 -2.69 22.20 -1.76
CA GLU A 657 -3.44 23.00 -2.71
C GLU A 657 -4.41 23.91 -1.98
N ILE A 658 -4.26 25.23 -2.19
CA ILE A 658 -5.18 26.24 -1.66
C ILE A 658 -6.28 26.48 -2.69
N ALA A 659 -7.50 26.69 -2.22
CA ALA A 659 -8.67 26.96 -3.06
C ALA A 659 -8.42 28.04 -4.13
N THR A 660 -8.98 27.79 -5.31
CA THR A 660 -8.90 28.66 -6.49
C THR A 660 -10.24 29.27 -6.87
N GLU A 661 -11.34 28.82 -6.23
CA GLU A 661 -12.69 29.29 -6.52
C GLU A 661 -13.58 29.30 -5.25
N PHE A 662 -14.74 29.93 -5.34
CA PHE A 662 -15.77 29.97 -4.29
C PHE A 662 -15.28 30.43 -2.91
N PRO A 663 -14.86 31.69 -2.72
CA PRO A 663 -14.24 32.19 -1.50
C PRO A 663 -15.12 32.03 -0.24
N VAL A 664 -16.44 32.00 -0.35
CA VAL A 664 -17.36 31.73 0.76
C VAL A 664 -17.21 30.30 1.27
N MET A 665 -17.09 29.30 0.37
CA MET A 665 -16.87 27.92 0.75
C MET A 665 -15.41 27.66 1.15
N ALA A 666 -14.46 28.28 0.45
CA ALA A 666 -13.04 28.20 0.78
C ALA A 666 -12.76 28.73 2.20
N ALA A 667 -13.50 29.75 2.66
CA ALA A 667 -13.38 30.33 4.01
C ALA A 667 -13.67 29.36 5.16
N ILE A 668 -14.35 28.23 4.91
CA ILE A 668 -14.59 27.16 5.88
C ILE A 668 -13.76 25.90 5.59
N GLY A 669 -12.77 26.01 4.71
CA GLY A 669 -11.90 24.90 4.34
C GLY A 669 -12.54 23.86 3.40
N GLN A 670 -13.54 24.29 2.63
CA GLN A 670 -14.18 23.52 1.56
C GLN A 670 -13.72 24.09 0.20
N SER A 671 -14.49 23.89 -0.86
CA SER A 671 -14.07 24.14 -2.23
C SER A 671 -12.96 23.16 -2.62
N ASP A 672 -11.95 23.59 -3.35
CA ASP A 672 -10.81 22.82 -3.81
C ASP A 672 -9.57 22.92 -2.87
N ASN A 673 -9.75 23.33 -1.60
CA ASN A 673 -8.69 23.22 -0.59
C ASN A 673 -8.33 21.75 -0.34
N ASN A 674 -7.03 21.41 -0.41
CA ASN A 674 -6.59 20.04 -0.30
C ASN A 674 -5.18 19.94 0.31
N PHE A 675 -5.07 19.40 1.54
CA PHE A 675 -3.86 19.45 2.36
C PHE A 675 -3.51 18.09 2.96
N THR A 676 -2.20 17.83 3.12
CA THR A 676 -1.70 16.68 3.84
C THR A 676 -1.73 16.91 5.35
N THR A 677 -1.73 15.83 6.14
CA THR A 677 -1.68 15.93 7.61
C THR A 677 -0.41 16.63 8.09
N VAL A 678 0.75 16.39 7.45
CA VAL A 678 2.00 17.08 7.81
C VAL A 678 1.93 18.57 7.52
N SER A 679 1.30 19.01 6.42
CA SER A 679 1.11 20.42 6.13
C SER A 679 0.14 21.08 7.11
N LEU A 680 -0.91 20.38 7.54
CA LEU A 680 -1.82 20.86 8.60
C LEU A 680 -1.14 20.92 9.96
N SER A 681 -0.24 19.97 10.30
CA SER A 681 0.57 20.04 11.51
C SER A 681 1.47 21.27 11.52
N ARG A 682 2.15 21.56 10.41
CA ARG A 682 2.99 22.75 10.24
C ARG A 682 2.18 24.04 10.42
N TYR A 683 1.00 24.06 9.81
CA TYR A 683 0.06 25.17 9.95
C TYR A 683 -0.39 25.40 11.39
N VAL A 684 -0.83 24.33 12.10
CA VAL A 684 -1.27 24.48 13.50
C VAL A 684 -0.13 24.86 14.42
N THR A 685 1.08 24.37 14.18
CA THR A 685 2.30 24.79 14.87
C THR A 685 2.56 26.28 14.69
N ALA A 686 2.38 26.78 13.47
CA ALA A 686 2.54 28.22 13.18
C ALA A 686 1.46 29.08 13.82
N VAL A 687 0.21 28.61 13.90
CA VAL A 687 -0.86 29.29 14.64
C VAL A 687 -0.52 29.38 16.13
N ALA A 688 0.01 28.30 16.71
CA ALA A 688 0.30 28.23 18.15
C ALA A 688 1.56 29.03 18.56
N SER A 689 2.60 29.04 17.69
CA SER A 689 3.92 29.62 18.05
C SER A 689 4.18 30.99 17.43
N GLY A 690 3.48 31.37 16.38
CA GLY A 690 3.81 32.54 15.53
C GLY A 690 5.03 32.27 14.63
N LYS A 691 5.46 31.03 14.46
CA LYS A 691 6.63 30.63 13.67
C LYS A 691 6.27 29.55 12.66
N LEU A 692 6.56 29.78 11.41
CA LEU A 692 6.44 28.80 10.34
C LEU A 692 7.78 28.07 10.17
N TYR A 693 7.89 26.88 10.73
CA TYR A 693 9.13 26.06 10.67
C TYR A 693 9.28 25.36 9.32
N ASN A 694 10.53 25.15 8.90
CA ASN A 694 10.87 24.12 7.93
C ASN A 694 11.00 22.79 8.68
N TYR A 695 10.21 21.80 8.30
CA TYR A 695 10.20 20.52 8.99
C TYR A 695 11.37 19.65 8.56
N GLN A 696 11.88 18.87 9.51
CA GLN A 696 12.93 17.90 9.29
C GLN A 696 12.78 16.76 10.30
N LEU A 697 13.05 15.53 9.86
CA LEU A 697 13.04 14.33 10.73
C LEU A 697 14.42 14.07 11.32
N MET A 698 15.50 14.43 10.62
CA MET A 698 16.86 14.28 11.08
C MET A 698 17.14 15.25 12.25
N SER A 699 17.63 14.70 13.35
CA SER A 699 18.15 15.49 14.48
C SER A 699 19.65 15.72 14.33
N LYS A 700 20.42 14.68 14.00
CA LYS A 700 21.86 14.76 13.72
C LYS A 700 22.35 13.53 12.96
N ILE A 701 23.50 13.70 12.30
CA ILE A 701 24.29 12.62 11.70
C ILE A 701 25.63 12.53 12.43
N VAL A 702 26.04 11.32 12.80
CA VAL A 702 27.26 11.06 13.56
C VAL A 702 28.12 10.04 12.81
N ASP A 703 29.43 10.32 12.69
CA ASP A 703 30.36 9.38 12.06
C ASP A 703 30.70 8.18 12.99
N ILE A 704 31.41 7.20 12.44
CA ILE A 704 31.82 5.98 13.18
C ILE A 704 32.72 6.27 14.38
N ASN A 705 33.28 7.48 14.51
CA ASN A 705 34.13 7.90 15.64
C ASN A 705 33.35 8.68 16.70
N GLY A 706 32.04 8.89 16.49
CA GLY A 706 31.18 9.65 17.38
C GLY A 706 31.20 11.16 17.16
N ASN A 707 31.79 11.66 16.04
CA ASN A 707 31.77 13.08 15.71
C ASN A 707 30.46 13.44 15.00
N VAL A 708 29.84 14.54 15.42
CA VAL A 708 28.65 15.07 14.72
C VAL A 708 29.10 15.69 13.40
N ILE A 709 28.55 15.16 12.28
CA ILE A 709 28.80 15.67 10.93
C ILE A 709 27.80 16.78 10.60
N GLU A 710 26.56 16.58 10.98
CA GLU A 710 25.44 17.48 10.71
C GLU A 710 24.47 17.45 11.89
N SER A 711 23.84 18.58 12.20
CA SER A 711 22.81 18.67 13.24
C SER A 711 21.70 19.60 12.78
N TYR A 712 20.47 19.28 13.19
CA TYR A 712 19.31 20.12 12.97
C TYR A 712 19.44 21.43 13.76
N GLU A 713 19.24 22.54 13.07
CA GLU A 713 19.04 23.85 13.66
C GLU A 713 17.66 24.38 13.20
N PRO A 714 16.79 24.78 14.13
CA PRO A 714 15.44 25.21 13.77
C PRO A 714 15.44 26.41 12.81
N GLU A 715 14.98 26.17 11.59
CA GLU A 715 14.75 27.23 10.59
C GLU A 715 13.26 27.59 10.55
N TYR A 716 12.94 28.85 10.67
CA TYR A 716 11.55 29.33 10.61
C TYR A 716 11.41 30.73 10.04
N THR A 717 10.23 30.99 9.51
CA THR A 717 9.78 32.34 9.18
C THR A 717 8.93 32.85 10.36
N ASP A 718 9.30 34.00 10.93
CA ASP A 718 8.49 34.66 11.97
C ASP A 718 7.24 35.27 11.33
N ILE A 719 6.07 34.84 11.77
CA ILE A 719 4.76 35.33 11.32
C ILE A 719 3.97 36.05 12.42
N SER A 720 4.59 36.27 13.58
CA SER A 720 3.95 36.86 14.75
C SER A 720 3.40 38.28 14.49
N ASP A 721 4.05 39.05 13.62
CA ASP A 721 3.64 40.37 13.23
C ASP A 721 2.41 40.43 12.28
N THR A 722 1.90 39.27 11.84
CA THR A 722 0.70 39.18 10.97
C THR A 722 -0.52 39.75 11.66
N LEU A 723 -0.62 39.58 12.98
CA LEU A 723 -1.69 40.07 13.83
C LEU A 723 -1.10 40.77 15.08
N ASN A 724 -1.83 41.68 15.67
CA ASN A 724 -1.46 42.21 16.98
C ASN A 724 -1.82 41.20 18.12
N ALA A 725 -1.26 41.40 19.31
CA ALA A 725 -1.44 40.48 20.44
C ALA A 725 -2.93 40.21 20.76
N GLY A 726 -3.80 41.25 20.75
CA GLY A 726 -5.22 41.05 21.03
C GLY A 726 -5.98 40.25 19.97
N GLN A 727 -5.52 40.32 18.71
CA GLN A 727 -6.07 39.52 17.62
C GLN A 727 -5.63 38.04 17.75
N TRP A 728 -4.35 37.79 18.07
CA TRP A 728 -3.85 36.44 18.39
C TRP A 728 -4.60 35.84 19.59
N ASP A 729 -4.75 36.62 20.68
CA ASP A 729 -5.46 36.20 21.88
C ASP A 729 -6.91 35.79 21.55
N ALA A 730 -7.58 36.47 20.62
CA ALA A 730 -8.94 36.14 20.24
C ALA A 730 -9.03 34.77 19.52
N ILE A 731 -8.06 34.47 18.64
CA ILE A 731 -7.99 33.16 17.97
C ILE A 731 -7.67 32.06 18.99
N HIS A 732 -6.62 32.23 19.81
CA HIS A 732 -6.20 31.22 20.80
C HIS A 732 -7.29 30.99 21.86
N SER A 733 -7.99 32.03 22.30
CA SER A 733 -9.13 31.91 23.21
C SER A 733 -10.28 31.09 22.59
N GLY A 734 -10.58 31.34 21.29
CA GLY A 734 -11.56 30.52 20.56
C GLY A 734 -11.17 29.06 20.52
N MET A 735 -9.91 28.77 20.19
CA MET A 735 -9.39 27.38 20.19
C MET A 735 -9.41 26.75 21.59
N ARG A 736 -9.13 27.50 22.65
CA ARG A 736 -9.23 27.04 24.03
C ARG A 736 -10.67 26.66 24.39
N MET A 737 -11.63 27.53 24.06
CA MET A 737 -13.06 27.29 24.31
C MET A 737 -13.61 26.09 23.55
N VAL A 738 -13.04 25.71 22.38
CA VAL A 738 -13.41 24.45 21.69
C VAL A 738 -13.19 23.26 22.61
N VAL A 739 -12.00 23.15 23.20
CA VAL A 739 -11.62 22.01 24.03
C VAL A 739 -12.38 22.01 25.36
N GLU A 740 -12.64 23.19 25.94
CA GLU A 740 -13.44 23.33 27.17
C GLU A 740 -14.90 22.85 27.01
N ASN A 741 -15.41 22.81 25.77
CA ASN A 741 -16.74 22.30 25.44
C ASN A 741 -16.77 20.81 25.06
N LEU A 742 -15.65 20.12 25.08
CA LEU A 742 -15.57 18.68 24.77
C LEU A 742 -15.54 17.86 26.06
N ASP A 743 -16.57 17.06 26.27
CA ASP A 743 -16.73 16.20 27.45
C ASP A 743 -15.52 15.29 27.71
N SER A 744 -14.83 14.87 26.63
CA SER A 744 -13.61 14.03 26.69
C SER A 744 -12.43 14.70 27.39
N PHE A 745 -12.43 16.04 27.53
CA PHE A 745 -11.42 16.80 28.24
C PHE A 745 -11.88 17.31 29.61
N GLU A 746 -13.09 16.93 30.08
CA GLU A 746 -13.55 17.32 31.40
C GLU A 746 -12.63 16.75 32.50
N GLY A 747 -12.09 17.63 33.36
CA GLY A 747 -11.12 17.25 34.39
C GLY A 747 -9.70 17.00 33.92
N PHE A 748 -9.37 17.27 32.64
CA PHE A 748 -8.02 17.12 32.13
C PHE A 748 -7.13 18.28 32.66
N GLU A 749 -6.07 17.93 33.39
CA GLU A 749 -5.25 18.92 34.15
C GLU A 749 -4.36 19.79 33.24
N ILE A 750 -3.99 19.27 32.06
CA ILE A 750 -3.11 19.99 31.11
C ILE A 750 -3.97 20.89 30.23
N PRO A 751 -3.65 22.20 30.11
CA PRO A 751 -4.37 23.09 29.20
C PRO A 751 -4.21 22.66 27.74
N VAL A 752 -5.32 22.41 27.06
CA VAL A 752 -5.36 22.05 25.63
C VAL A 752 -6.15 23.10 24.86
N ALA A 753 -5.75 23.42 23.66
CA ALA A 753 -6.48 24.22 22.70
C ALA A 753 -6.53 23.49 21.36
N GLY A 754 -7.59 23.64 20.59
CA GLY A 754 -7.72 22.88 19.36
C GLY A 754 -8.85 23.36 18.47
N LYS A 755 -8.99 22.72 17.32
CA LYS A 755 -10.14 22.90 16.42
C LYS A 755 -10.53 21.55 15.79
N THR A 756 -11.78 21.20 15.91
CA THR A 756 -12.35 20.06 15.20
C THR A 756 -12.56 20.39 13.72
N GLY A 757 -12.32 19.42 12.87
CA GLY A 757 -12.57 19.49 11.42
C GLY A 757 -13.58 18.43 10.99
N THR A 758 -14.41 18.78 10.03
CA THR A 758 -15.26 17.83 9.30
C THR A 758 -15.26 18.30 7.85
N ALA A 759 -14.80 17.46 6.96
CA ALA A 759 -14.86 17.71 5.53
C ALA A 759 -16.08 17.00 4.92
N GLN A 760 -16.74 17.67 3.99
CA GLN A 760 -17.72 17.00 3.14
C GLN A 760 -16.98 16.52 1.89
N GLN A 761 -17.01 15.23 1.63
CA GLN A 761 -16.65 14.70 0.33
C GLN A 761 -17.81 14.98 -0.63
N ILE A 762 -17.51 15.62 -1.76
CA ILE A 762 -18.48 15.95 -2.81
C ILE A 762 -18.38 14.87 -3.88
#